data_12c9c397b69d05c868e3794a3eb09025
#
_entry.id   12c9c397b69d05c868e3794a3eb09025
#
_cell.length_a   1.000
_cell.length_b   1.000
_cell.length_c   1.000
_cell.angle_alpha   90.00
_cell.angle_beta   90.00
_cell.angle_gamma   90.00
#
_symmetry.space_group_name_H-M   'P 1'
#
loop_
_entity.id
_entity.type
_entity.pdbx_description
1 polymer ?
#
loop_
_entity_poly.entity_id
_entity_poly.type
_entity_poly.pdbx_seq_one_letter_code
_entity_poly.pdbx_strand_id
1 'polypeptide(L)'
;MHVTPRATMRLQFNAGFTFDDAAALVGYMHRLGISHVYASPILAARAGSTHGYDVVDPTRISDEIGGRAGLERLVAALRRHEMGLILDIVPNHMAVGGDETPWWADVLAKGEASRHARVFDIDWRHPDPERDGKVHAPFLGEDYDRALASGTLRLCRDAAGRVWALAHDRRFPIRDEDLPAIFGEGAPDAAEADRLLDRQHYRLAWWRTAADEVNWRRFFDIGELAGVRVEDPEVFEATHGLIFELYAAGLIDGLRIDHIDGLADPGGYCRRLRARLEDLRDRRPAAAADHAPLILVEKILAPGERLPEDWPVEGTTGYDFMAELGGLLHDPSGRMPLRSLWREITGEPDDPEIEVEAARRQILATAFEADLARTVRAFAALARSRRRDRDLTTAALRRVLTEVVIQVPVYRIYDTGDGHDAADDATIAGAIDRARAHVVPGDRPALDRLADWLHGGRAIEDGGSDAAPEAGRTDEADPDMLRRAALIRFQQLTAPLAAKAVEDTVFYRQAPLLSCNEVGSEPGAPTLSPAAFHKACIDRRRHHPMGLLATATHDHKRGPDTRMRLAVLSEMVEEWSRTVKAWRRMNMPSQVSLDGHMAPHPADELMLYQTLIGVWPAGLDATRAARNTAAGEILPRVAGWWQKALREGKRRSNWVEPDTGYEAACLAFLQAIMGSDSSFPEALDRLVRRITPAAMVNTLAQTVLQLTCPGIPDIYRGSEVLDLSLVDPDNRRPVDHARLAGLLAAETEPAAALDSPRDHDAAKQAVIARILALRAGDPALFLTGDYLPLTVTGPAADHLLAFARVSTATAGAQPPHAIILVSRLADRLIPEGGAPLIPAEGWADTLIDIPGPLAGHHHEVLTGERLALREGGLAVSGLLTRLPVVVMTGV
;
A
#
# COMPACT_ATOMS: atom_id res chain seq x y z
N MET A 1 25.05 -13.95 16.52
CA MET A 1 24.94 -12.66 17.20
C MET A 1 23.54 -12.12 16.92
N HIS A 2 22.81 -11.78 17.93
CA HIS A 2 21.44 -11.28 17.81
C HIS A 2 21.46 -9.84 17.35
N VAL A 3 20.64 -9.51 16.35
CA VAL A 3 20.43 -8.15 15.93
C VAL A 3 18.99 -7.73 16.30
N THR A 4 18.87 -6.86 17.29
CA THR A 4 17.56 -6.27 17.62
C THR A 4 17.11 -5.35 16.46
N PRO A 5 15.91 -5.52 15.92
CA PRO A 5 15.39 -4.60 14.89
C PRO A 5 15.27 -3.18 15.45
N ARG A 6 16.12 -2.26 14.99
CA ARG A 6 16.12 -0.85 15.44
C ARG A 6 15.63 0.10 14.36
N ALA A 7 15.96 -0.19 13.12
CA ALA A 7 15.53 0.49 11.92
C ALA A 7 15.71 -0.43 10.72
N THR A 8 14.81 -0.37 9.76
CA THR A 8 14.88 -1.13 8.51
C THR A 8 15.16 -0.21 7.33
N MET A 9 15.75 -0.76 6.27
CA MET A 9 15.81 -0.13 4.96
C MET A 9 15.19 -1.06 3.93
N ARG A 10 14.12 -0.61 3.29
CA ARG A 10 13.47 -1.33 2.20
C ARG A 10 14.27 -1.21 0.92
N LEU A 11 14.71 -2.37 0.38
CA LEU A 11 15.37 -2.50 -0.92
C LEU A 11 14.46 -3.22 -1.92
N GLN A 12 14.48 -2.76 -3.17
CA GLN A 12 13.72 -3.35 -4.29
C GLN A 12 14.69 -4.07 -5.22
N PHE A 13 14.65 -5.41 -5.20
CA PHE A 13 15.48 -6.26 -6.03
C PHE A 13 14.89 -6.49 -7.41
N ASN A 14 15.71 -6.40 -8.42
CA ASN A 14 15.41 -6.70 -9.83
C ASN A 14 16.73 -6.88 -10.59
N ALA A 15 16.69 -7.14 -11.90
CA ALA A 15 17.89 -7.29 -12.73
C ALA A 15 18.83 -6.08 -12.74
N GLY A 16 18.33 -4.87 -12.44
CA GLY A 16 19.12 -3.63 -12.33
C GLY A 16 19.65 -3.35 -10.93
N PHE A 17 19.23 -4.11 -9.91
CA PHE A 17 19.69 -3.98 -8.53
C PHE A 17 19.62 -5.35 -7.84
N THR A 18 20.76 -6.05 -7.80
CA THR A 18 20.90 -7.43 -7.38
C THR A 18 21.32 -7.57 -5.91
N PHE A 19 21.42 -8.79 -5.41
CA PHE A 19 21.99 -9.07 -4.08
C PHE A 19 23.44 -8.60 -3.95
N ASP A 20 24.24 -8.66 -5.01
CA ASP A 20 25.62 -8.19 -4.99
C ASP A 20 25.70 -6.66 -4.89
N ASP A 21 24.81 -5.95 -5.57
CA ASP A 21 24.69 -4.49 -5.44
C ASP A 21 24.33 -4.10 -4.00
N ALA A 22 23.36 -4.79 -3.40
CA ALA A 22 22.99 -4.57 -2.01
C ALA A 22 24.12 -4.93 -1.03
N ALA A 23 24.88 -6.01 -1.29
CA ALA A 23 26.03 -6.38 -0.48
C ALA A 23 27.13 -5.31 -0.47
N ALA A 24 27.31 -4.60 -1.59
CA ALA A 24 28.23 -3.46 -1.68
C ALA A 24 27.78 -2.26 -0.84
N LEU A 25 26.46 -2.13 -0.56
CA LEU A 25 25.88 -1.02 0.21
C LEU A 25 25.80 -1.29 1.72
N VAL A 26 26.08 -2.49 2.20
CA VAL A 26 25.94 -2.85 3.62
C VAL A 26 26.73 -1.91 4.52
N GLY A 27 27.97 -1.55 4.13
CA GLY A 27 28.78 -0.60 4.89
C GLY A 27 28.17 0.81 4.98
N TYR A 28 27.50 1.28 3.94
CA TYR A 28 26.76 2.54 3.96
C TYR A 28 25.56 2.46 4.91
N MET A 29 24.72 1.42 4.77
CA MET A 29 23.53 1.21 5.61
C MET A 29 23.89 1.09 7.09
N HIS A 30 24.96 0.37 7.40
CA HIS A 30 25.46 0.26 8.77
C HIS A 30 25.89 1.62 9.33
N ARG A 31 26.65 2.43 8.59
CA ARG A 31 27.04 3.80 9.03
C ARG A 31 25.85 4.72 9.19
N LEU A 32 24.80 4.58 8.38
CA LEU A 32 23.55 5.32 8.53
C LEU A 32 22.80 4.91 9.82
N GLY A 33 23.06 3.72 10.38
CA GLY A 33 22.42 3.20 11.58
C GLY A 33 21.33 2.15 11.33
N ILE A 34 21.17 1.67 10.09
CA ILE A 34 20.24 0.59 9.73
C ILE A 34 20.66 -0.71 10.39
N SER A 35 19.72 -1.43 10.98
CA SER A 35 19.93 -2.74 11.61
C SER A 35 19.47 -3.91 10.74
N HIS A 36 18.48 -3.71 9.88
CA HIS A 36 17.95 -4.77 9.03
C HIS A 36 17.70 -4.27 7.61
N VAL A 37 18.06 -5.08 6.63
CA VAL A 37 17.53 -4.93 5.27
C VAL A 37 16.13 -5.55 5.24
N TYR A 38 15.19 -4.84 4.66
CA TYR A 38 13.86 -5.32 4.33
C TYR A 38 13.80 -5.53 2.82
N ALA A 39 13.93 -6.78 2.39
CA ALA A 39 14.02 -7.18 1.00
C ALA A 39 12.64 -7.28 0.35
N SER A 40 12.47 -6.78 -0.88
CA SER A 40 11.34 -7.13 -1.74
C SER A 40 11.30 -8.63 -2.02
N PRO A 41 10.21 -9.21 -2.58
CA PRO A 41 10.14 -10.64 -2.87
C PRO A 41 11.32 -11.13 -3.71
N ILE A 42 11.89 -12.27 -3.33
CA ILE A 42 13.11 -12.83 -3.92
C ILE A 42 12.88 -14.13 -4.68
N LEU A 43 11.67 -14.69 -4.62
CA LEU A 43 11.34 -15.93 -5.32
C LEU A 43 11.35 -15.73 -6.83
N ALA A 44 11.47 -16.83 -7.59
CA ALA A 44 11.45 -16.78 -9.04
C ALA A 44 10.15 -16.13 -9.52
N ALA A 45 10.26 -14.95 -10.11
CA ALA A 45 9.20 -14.14 -10.66
C ALA A 45 9.23 -14.19 -12.20
N ARG A 46 8.30 -13.54 -12.86
CA ARG A 46 8.33 -13.39 -14.33
C ARG A 46 9.64 -12.78 -14.80
N ALA A 47 10.10 -13.19 -15.97
CA ALA A 47 11.30 -12.64 -16.58
C ALA A 47 11.18 -11.10 -16.74
N GLY A 48 12.19 -10.37 -16.28
CA GLY A 48 12.21 -8.91 -16.30
C GLY A 48 11.30 -8.23 -15.26
N SER A 49 10.76 -8.95 -14.29
CA SER A 49 9.98 -8.37 -13.19
C SER A 49 10.81 -7.33 -12.43
N THR A 50 10.24 -6.14 -12.24
CA THR A 50 10.89 -5.03 -11.52
C THR A 50 10.54 -4.98 -10.03
N HIS A 51 9.68 -5.91 -9.56
CA HIS A 51 9.10 -5.88 -8.21
C HIS A 51 9.09 -7.25 -7.49
N GLY A 52 9.02 -8.38 -8.22
CA GLY A 52 9.07 -9.74 -7.66
C GLY A 52 7.74 -10.28 -7.10
N TYR A 53 6.63 -9.53 -7.18
CA TYR A 53 5.31 -9.99 -6.67
C TYR A 53 4.60 -10.96 -7.63
N ASP A 54 5.04 -11.08 -8.86
CA ASP A 54 4.51 -11.98 -9.89
C ASP A 54 5.27 -13.33 -9.90
N VAL A 55 5.25 -14.01 -8.76
CA VAL A 55 5.95 -15.28 -8.53
C VAL A 55 5.46 -16.37 -9.49
N VAL A 56 6.39 -17.00 -10.21
CA VAL A 56 6.13 -18.15 -11.12
C VAL A 56 6.54 -19.49 -10.51
N ASP A 57 7.52 -19.49 -9.60
CA ASP A 57 7.98 -20.70 -8.93
C ASP A 57 8.40 -20.39 -7.47
N PRO A 58 7.61 -20.80 -6.48
CA PRO A 58 7.89 -20.53 -5.08
C PRO A 58 9.01 -21.41 -4.49
N THR A 59 9.54 -22.36 -5.27
CA THR A 59 10.58 -23.30 -4.81
C THR A 59 11.99 -22.84 -5.14
N ARG A 60 12.16 -21.72 -5.84
CA ARG A 60 13.47 -21.20 -6.26
C ARG A 60 13.60 -19.71 -5.99
N ILE A 61 14.83 -19.27 -5.69
CA ILE A 61 15.19 -17.85 -5.68
C ILE A 61 15.41 -17.40 -7.13
N SER A 62 15.05 -16.18 -7.46
CA SER A 62 15.21 -15.61 -8.79
C SER A 62 16.70 -15.52 -9.18
N ASP A 63 17.04 -16.13 -10.32
CA ASP A 63 18.39 -16.07 -10.85
C ASP A 63 18.78 -14.66 -11.35
N GLU A 64 17.79 -13.86 -11.79
CA GLU A 64 18.00 -12.48 -12.27
C GLU A 64 18.56 -11.56 -11.19
N ILE A 65 18.29 -11.84 -9.92
CA ILE A 65 18.79 -11.04 -8.78
C ILE A 65 19.99 -11.69 -8.08
N GLY A 66 20.54 -12.77 -8.65
CA GLY A 66 21.74 -13.43 -8.19
C GLY A 66 21.56 -14.81 -7.53
N GLY A 67 20.33 -15.34 -7.50
CA GLY A 67 20.02 -16.68 -7.01
C GLY A 67 20.42 -16.93 -5.56
N ARG A 68 20.47 -18.20 -5.16
CA ARG A 68 20.87 -18.63 -3.81
C ARG A 68 22.24 -18.11 -3.39
N ALA A 69 23.22 -18.23 -4.28
CA ALA A 69 24.60 -17.84 -3.99
C ALA A 69 24.72 -16.32 -3.75
N GLY A 70 23.99 -15.49 -4.50
CA GLY A 70 23.93 -14.04 -4.28
C GLY A 70 23.33 -13.69 -2.92
N LEU A 71 22.24 -14.35 -2.56
CA LEU A 71 21.62 -14.17 -1.23
C LEU A 71 22.60 -14.52 -0.10
N GLU A 72 23.31 -15.61 -0.21
CA GLU A 72 24.29 -16.03 0.81
C GLU A 72 25.44 -15.02 0.94
N ARG A 73 25.91 -14.42 -0.18
CA ARG A 73 26.90 -13.33 -0.13
C ARG A 73 26.37 -12.08 0.55
N LEU A 74 25.15 -11.68 0.23
CA LEU A 74 24.48 -10.54 0.89
C LEU A 74 24.37 -10.78 2.39
N VAL A 75 23.85 -11.95 2.82
CA VAL A 75 23.69 -12.27 4.23
C VAL A 75 25.06 -12.32 4.93
N ALA A 76 26.08 -12.89 4.31
CA ALA A 76 27.44 -12.86 4.87
C ALA A 76 27.97 -11.42 5.06
N ALA A 77 27.65 -10.51 4.14
CA ALA A 77 27.99 -9.09 4.29
C ALA A 77 27.22 -8.45 5.45
N LEU A 78 25.89 -8.71 5.56
CA LEU A 78 25.05 -8.22 6.65
C LEU A 78 25.56 -8.69 8.01
N ARG A 79 25.85 -9.99 8.16
CA ARG A 79 26.33 -10.56 9.44
C ARG A 79 27.68 -9.99 9.91
N ARG A 80 28.58 -9.61 9.00
CA ARG A 80 29.83 -8.90 9.35
C ARG A 80 29.60 -7.53 9.98
N HIS A 81 28.45 -6.91 9.71
CA HIS A 81 28.06 -5.61 10.24
C HIS A 81 26.95 -5.73 11.29
N GLU A 82 26.70 -6.93 11.83
CA GLU A 82 25.63 -7.17 12.81
C GLU A 82 24.25 -6.72 12.32
N MET A 83 23.96 -6.94 11.04
CA MET A 83 22.68 -6.61 10.41
C MET A 83 21.87 -7.86 10.09
N GLY A 84 20.54 -7.73 10.15
CA GLY A 84 19.56 -8.75 9.82
C GLY A 84 18.91 -8.58 8.46
N LEU A 85 18.07 -9.57 8.09
CA LEU A 85 17.31 -9.59 6.86
C LEU A 85 15.85 -9.96 7.13
N ILE A 86 14.92 -9.08 6.76
CA ILE A 86 13.48 -9.32 6.71
C ILE A 86 13.11 -9.57 5.25
N LEU A 87 12.34 -10.61 4.99
CA LEU A 87 11.95 -10.99 3.64
C LEU A 87 10.46 -10.72 3.41
N ASP A 88 10.14 -10.07 2.31
CA ASP A 88 8.79 -9.94 1.79
C ASP A 88 8.36 -11.22 1.09
N ILE A 89 7.22 -11.81 1.49
CA ILE A 89 6.66 -13.02 0.89
C ILE A 89 5.24 -12.78 0.38
N VAL A 90 4.87 -13.49 -0.67
CA VAL A 90 3.62 -13.30 -1.41
C VAL A 90 2.76 -14.57 -1.31
N PRO A 91 2.03 -14.79 -0.19
CA PRO A 91 1.24 -16.00 -0.02
C PRO A 91 -0.08 -16.00 -0.78
N ASN A 92 -0.61 -14.81 -1.11
CA ASN A 92 -1.98 -14.67 -1.61
C ASN A 92 -2.15 -15.11 -3.07
N HIS A 93 -1.12 -14.98 -3.91
CA HIS A 93 -1.25 -15.22 -5.36
C HIS A 93 0.05 -15.65 -6.00
N MET A 94 -0.06 -16.18 -7.22
CA MET A 94 1.05 -16.47 -8.13
C MET A 94 0.71 -15.97 -9.54
N ALA A 95 1.74 -15.70 -10.33
CA ALA A 95 1.58 -15.39 -11.75
C ALA A 95 0.97 -16.58 -12.51
N VAL A 96 0.07 -16.27 -13.43
CA VAL A 96 -0.56 -17.24 -14.32
C VAL A 96 -0.65 -16.70 -15.74
N GLY A 97 -0.71 -17.60 -16.69
CA GLY A 97 -0.75 -17.25 -18.10
C GLY A 97 -0.56 -18.51 -18.93
N GLY A 98 0.57 -18.59 -19.61
CA GLY A 98 0.95 -19.78 -20.39
C GLY A 98 1.80 -20.77 -19.58
N ASP A 99 2.89 -21.24 -20.20
CA ASP A 99 3.82 -22.24 -19.65
C ASP A 99 4.91 -21.67 -18.74
N GLU A 100 4.94 -20.37 -18.53
CA GLU A 100 5.90 -19.67 -17.68
C GLU A 100 5.79 -20.07 -16.20
N THR A 101 4.60 -20.44 -15.73
CA THR A 101 4.33 -20.93 -14.38
C THR A 101 4.08 -22.44 -14.42
N PRO A 102 5.05 -23.28 -13.99
CA PRO A 102 4.97 -24.73 -14.16
C PRO A 102 3.73 -25.37 -13.50
N TRP A 103 3.35 -24.88 -12.30
CA TRP A 103 2.19 -25.39 -11.58
C TRP A 103 0.87 -25.07 -12.29
N TRP A 104 0.76 -23.85 -12.85
CA TRP A 104 -0.40 -23.45 -13.62
C TRP A 104 -0.48 -24.23 -14.96
N ALA A 105 0.64 -24.39 -15.63
CA ALA A 105 0.71 -25.18 -16.86
C ALA A 105 0.26 -26.63 -16.64
N ASP A 106 0.63 -27.27 -15.51
CA ASP A 106 0.16 -28.61 -15.16
C ASP A 106 -1.36 -28.64 -14.92
N VAL A 107 -1.92 -27.59 -14.31
CA VAL A 107 -3.39 -27.45 -14.14
C VAL A 107 -4.08 -27.31 -15.49
N LEU A 108 -3.56 -26.50 -16.41
CA LEU A 108 -4.13 -26.36 -17.75
C LEU A 108 -4.06 -27.67 -18.55
N ALA A 109 -2.97 -28.44 -18.39
CA ALA A 109 -2.79 -29.72 -19.09
C ALA A 109 -3.70 -30.82 -18.56
N LYS A 110 -3.98 -30.88 -17.25
CA LYS A 110 -4.63 -32.05 -16.59
C LYS A 110 -5.95 -31.74 -15.89
N GLY A 111 -6.37 -30.46 -15.84
CA GLY A 111 -7.58 -30.04 -15.14
C GLY A 111 -7.57 -30.39 -13.66
N GLU A 112 -8.69 -30.84 -13.13
CA GLU A 112 -8.83 -31.26 -11.72
C GLU A 112 -7.92 -32.46 -11.33
N ALA A 113 -7.45 -33.23 -12.30
CA ALA A 113 -6.54 -34.35 -12.07
C ALA A 113 -5.07 -33.87 -11.80
N SER A 114 -4.75 -32.63 -12.03
CA SER A 114 -3.46 -32.09 -11.68
C SER A 114 -3.23 -32.13 -10.17
N ARG A 115 -2.03 -32.55 -9.77
CA ARG A 115 -1.61 -32.42 -8.35
C ARG A 115 -1.61 -30.98 -7.85
N HIS A 116 -1.56 -30.01 -8.77
CA HIS A 116 -1.57 -28.57 -8.46
C HIS A 116 -2.96 -27.93 -8.57
N ALA A 117 -4.00 -28.69 -8.93
CA ALA A 117 -5.36 -28.16 -9.05
C ALA A 117 -5.89 -27.54 -7.75
N ARG A 118 -5.46 -28.07 -6.59
CA ARG A 118 -5.82 -27.55 -5.26
C ARG A 118 -5.01 -26.30 -4.82
N VAL A 119 -3.92 -25.98 -5.54
CA VAL A 119 -3.09 -24.82 -5.21
C VAL A 119 -3.82 -23.51 -5.50
N PHE A 120 -4.50 -23.45 -6.63
CA PHE A 120 -5.20 -22.28 -7.08
C PHE A 120 -6.67 -22.30 -6.66
N ASP A 121 -7.21 -21.12 -6.33
CA ASP A 121 -8.61 -20.95 -5.93
C ASP A 121 -9.52 -20.90 -7.16
N ILE A 122 -9.78 -22.09 -7.77
CA ILE A 122 -10.57 -22.27 -8.98
C ILE A 122 -11.93 -22.88 -8.62
N ASP A 123 -13.02 -22.29 -9.12
CA ASP A 123 -14.36 -22.86 -9.08
C ASP A 123 -14.54 -23.82 -10.27
N TRP A 124 -14.25 -25.10 -10.04
CA TRP A 124 -14.35 -26.15 -11.07
C TRP A 124 -15.79 -26.45 -11.51
N ARG A 125 -16.77 -26.18 -10.63
CA ARG A 125 -18.18 -26.39 -10.92
C ARG A 125 -18.84 -25.09 -11.36
N HIS A 126 -19.34 -25.11 -12.60
CA HIS A 126 -19.98 -23.92 -13.16
C HIS A 126 -21.38 -24.29 -13.72
N PRO A 127 -22.39 -23.40 -13.52
CA PRO A 127 -23.74 -23.66 -14.05
C PRO A 127 -23.80 -23.65 -15.59
N ASP A 128 -22.86 -23.00 -16.24
CA ASP A 128 -22.68 -23.04 -17.69
C ASP A 128 -21.86 -24.28 -18.07
N PRO A 129 -22.44 -25.24 -18.84
CA PRO A 129 -21.76 -26.49 -19.23
C PRO A 129 -20.47 -26.28 -20.03
N GLU A 130 -20.34 -25.18 -20.75
CA GLU A 130 -19.12 -24.88 -21.53
C GLU A 130 -17.93 -24.50 -20.63
N ARG A 131 -18.19 -24.14 -19.39
CA ARG A 131 -17.20 -23.77 -18.38
C ARG A 131 -17.06 -24.78 -17.24
N ASP A 132 -18.00 -25.72 -17.12
CA ASP A 132 -17.95 -26.74 -16.07
C ASP A 132 -16.73 -27.66 -16.28
N GLY A 133 -15.89 -27.80 -15.25
CA GLY A 133 -14.66 -28.58 -15.30
C GLY A 133 -13.49 -27.90 -16.08
N LYS A 134 -13.62 -26.63 -16.49
CA LYS A 134 -12.58 -25.89 -17.24
C LYS A 134 -12.14 -24.64 -16.52
N VAL A 135 -10.90 -24.24 -16.78
CA VAL A 135 -10.35 -22.95 -16.37
C VAL A 135 -10.68 -21.91 -17.45
N HIS A 136 -11.36 -20.82 -17.09
CA HIS A 136 -11.50 -19.68 -17.99
C HIS A 136 -10.14 -18.96 -18.11
N ALA A 137 -9.56 -18.94 -19.30
CA ALA A 137 -8.21 -18.45 -19.59
C ALA A 137 -8.25 -17.20 -20.51
N PRO A 138 -8.51 -15.99 -19.96
CA PRO A 138 -8.73 -14.75 -20.73
C PRO A 138 -7.40 -14.09 -21.12
N PHE A 139 -6.60 -14.78 -21.96
CA PHE A 139 -5.25 -14.34 -22.31
C PHE A 139 -5.10 -13.99 -23.81
N LEU A 140 -6.19 -13.95 -24.58
CA LEU A 140 -6.15 -13.52 -25.98
C LEU A 140 -6.20 -12.01 -26.08
N GLY A 141 -5.41 -11.43 -26.99
CA GLY A 141 -5.39 -9.99 -27.26
C GLY A 141 -6.61 -9.49 -28.06
N GLU A 142 -7.32 -10.41 -28.73
CA GLU A 142 -8.51 -10.16 -29.55
C GLU A 142 -9.55 -11.25 -29.30
N ASP A 143 -10.73 -11.10 -29.90
CA ASP A 143 -11.78 -12.14 -29.77
C ASP A 143 -11.32 -13.49 -30.37
N TYR A 144 -11.88 -14.56 -29.84
CA TYR A 144 -11.43 -15.93 -30.13
C TYR A 144 -11.48 -16.26 -31.60
N ASP A 145 -12.57 -15.91 -32.28
CA ASP A 145 -12.76 -16.21 -33.71
C ASP A 145 -11.73 -15.48 -34.59
N ARG A 146 -11.48 -14.21 -34.30
CA ARG A 146 -10.42 -13.44 -34.95
C ARG A 146 -9.04 -14.01 -34.70
N ALA A 147 -8.74 -14.39 -33.48
CA ALA A 147 -7.44 -14.95 -33.11
C ALA A 147 -7.15 -16.23 -33.88
N LEU A 148 -8.17 -17.11 -34.08
CA LEU A 148 -8.08 -18.31 -34.91
C LEU A 148 -7.95 -17.95 -36.40
N ALA A 149 -8.80 -17.08 -36.92
CA ALA A 149 -8.81 -16.68 -38.33
C ALA A 149 -7.53 -15.98 -38.76
N SER A 150 -6.96 -15.14 -37.90
CA SER A 150 -5.69 -14.41 -38.15
C SER A 150 -4.45 -15.31 -38.01
N GLY A 151 -4.59 -16.48 -37.37
CA GLY A 151 -3.46 -17.35 -37.00
C GLY A 151 -2.64 -16.83 -35.79
N THR A 152 -3.12 -15.80 -35.11
CA THR A 152 -2.57 -15.33 -33.83
C THR A 152 -2.70 -16.43 -32.77
N LEU A 153 -3.84 -17.13 -32.76
CA LEU A 153 -4.04 -18.38 -32.03
C LEU A 153 -3.86 -19.56 -33.00
N ARG A 154 -2.85 -20.40 -32.78
CA ARG A 154 -2.54 -21.55 -33.63
C ARG A 154 -1.91 -22.69 -32.85
N LEU A 155 -1.99 -23.89 -33.38
CA LEU A 155 -1.25 -25.03 -32.85
C LEU A 155 0.18 -25.07 -33.43
N CYS A 156 1.17 -25.34 -32.60
CA CYS A 156 2.55 -25.45 -33.00
C CYS A 156 3.28 -26.58 -32.27
N ARG A 157 4.39 -27.07 -32.86
CA ARG A 157 5.34 -27.95 -32.17
C ARG A 157 6.59 -27.20 -31.78
N ASP A 158 7.07 -27.42 -30.55
CA ASP A 158 8.39 -26.93 -30.15
C ASP A 158 9.52 -27.84 -30.70
N ALA A 159 10.77 -27.43 -30.45
CA ALA A 159 11.95 -28.18 -30.89
C ALA A 159 12.05 -29.60 -30.25
N ALA A 160 11.38 -29.83 -29.11
CA ALA A 160 11.29 -31.12 -28.45
C ALA A 160 10.13 -31.97 -28.95
N GLY A 161 9.35 -31.49 -29.92
CA GLY A 161 8.21 -32.19 -30.52
C GLY A 161 6.92 -32.08 -29.70
N ARG A 162 6.87 -31.31 -28.63
CA ARG A 162 5.65 -31.08 -27.82
C ARG A 162 4.72 -30.11 -28.54
N VAL A 163 3.43 -30.37 -28.43
CA VAL A 163 2.38 -29.55 -29.05
C VAL A 163 1.84 -28.52 -28.06
N TRP A 164 1.63 -27.31 -28.58
CA TRP A 164 1.15 -26.16 -27.84
C TRP A 164 0.06 -25.44 -28.63
N ALA A 165 -0.90 -24.86 -27.92
CA ALA A 165 -1.64 -23.75 -28.45
C ALA A 165 -0.82 -22.48 -28.22
N LEU A 166 -0.43 -21.80 -29.27
CA LEU A 166 0.34 -20.56 -29.22
C LEU A 166 -0.60 -19.39 -29.48
N ALA A 167 -0.64 -18.44 -28.53
CA ALA A 167 -1.34 -17.15 -28.69
C ALA A 167 -0.32 -16.03 -28.46
N HIS A 168 0.00 -15.31 -29.52
CA HIS A 168 1.14 -14.36 -29.53
C HIS A 168 2.45 -15.07 -29.11
N ASP A 169 2.99 -14.72 -27.97
CA ASP A 169 4.20 -15.27 -27.35
C ASP A 169 3.92 -16.30 -26.24
N ARG A 170 2.62 -16.51 -25.88
CA ARG A 170 2.21 -17.41 -24.80
C ARG A 170 1.88 -18.79 -25.33
N ARG A 171 2.38 -19.82 -24.65
CA ARG A 171 2.16 -21.22 -24.95
C ARG A 171 1.23 -21.85 -23.92
N PHE A 172 0.17 -22.51 -24.40
CA PHE A 172 -0.78 -23.23 -23.58
C PHE A 172 -0.66 -24.73 -23.87
N PRO A 173 -0.56 -25.59 -22.84
CA PRO A 173 -0.35 -27.00 -23.02
C PRO A 173 -1.60 -27.66 -23.64
N ILE A 174 -1.39 -28.66 -24.45
CA ILE A 174 -2.44 -29.55 -24.96
C ILE A 174 -2.44 -30.80 -24.12
N ARG A 175 -3.61 -31.29 -23.72
CA ARG A 175 -3.77 -32.51 -22.93
C ARG A 175 -3.22 -33.74 -23.66
N ASP A 176 -2.65 -34.67 -22.91
CA ASP A 176 -1.91 -35.83 -23.45
C ASP A 176 -2.75 -36.74 -24.34
N GLU A 177 -4.07 -36.90 -24.02
CA GLU A 177 -4.96 -37.76 -24.80
C GLU A 177 -5.23 -37.23 -26.22
N ASP A 178 -5.05 -35.94 -26.46
CA ASP A 178 -5.29 -35.32 -27.74
C ASP A 178 -4.03 -35.29 -28.63
N LEU A 179 -2.83 -35.52 -28.06
CA LEU A 179 -1.56 -35.47 -28.78
C LEU A 179 -1.48 -36.43 -29.99
N PRO A 180 -1.99 -37.68 -29.94
CA PRO A 180 -1.95 -38.61 -31.08
C PRO A 180 -2.79 -38.18 -32.27
N ALA A 181 -3.81 -37.35 -32.03
CA ALA A 181 -4.80 -36.97 -33.07
C ALA A 181 -4.40 -35.70 -33.85
N ILE A 182 -3.38 -34.95 -33.40
CA ILE A 182 -3.17 -33.57 -33.82
C ILE A 182 -2.38 -33.39 -35.12
N PHE A 183 -1.54 -34.35 -35.52
CA PHE A 183 -0.72 -34.14 -36.68
C PHE A 183 -0.68 -35.41 -37.57
N GLY A 184 -1.58 -35.40 -38.58
CA GLY A 184 -1.33 -36.04 -39.87
C GLY A 184 -0.27 -35.26 -40.67
N GLU A 185 -0.34 -35.30 -41.97
CA GLU A 185 0.63 -34.58 -42.84
C GLU A 185 0.31 -33.06 -42.96
N GLY A 186 0.33 -32.29 -41.88
CA GLY A 186 0.15 -30.83 -41.93
C GLY A 186 -0.27 -30.17 -40.60
N ALA A 187 -0.19 -28.81 -40.50
CA ALA A 187 -0.79 -28.08 -39.39
C ALA A 187 -2.32 -28.09 -39.51
N PRO A 188 -3.08 -28.32 -38.42
CA PRO A 188 -4.54 -28.32 -38.45
C PRO A 188 -5.09 -26.97 -38.92
N ASP A 189 -6.18 -27.01 -39.65
CA ASP A 189 -6.93 -25.82 -40.05
C ASP A 189 -7.63 -25.18 -38.82
N ALA A 190 -8.20 -23.97 -38.97
CA ALA A 190 -8.86 -23.27 -37.90
C ALA A 190 -10.03 -24.08 -37.26
N ALA A 191 -10.80 -24.84 -38.06
CA ALA A 191 -11.91 -25.63 -37.56
C ALA A 191 -11.46 -26.88 -36.78
N GLU A 192 -10.33 -27.45 -37.17
CA GLU A 192 -9.70 -28.59 -36.48
C GLU A 192 -9.07 -28.10 -35.18
N ALA A 193 -8.42 -26.95 -35.21
CA ALA A 193 -7.84 -26.29 -34.03
C ALA A 193 -8.94 -25.95 -33.00
N ASP A 194 -10.06 -25.39 -33.45
CA ASP A 194 -11.23 -25.08 -32.63
C ASP A 194 -11.76 -26.30 -31.89
N ARG A 195 -12.07 -27.38 -32.64
CA ARG A 195 -12.54 -28.66 -32.07
C ARG A 195 -11.56 -29.26 -31.04
N LEU A 196 -10.27 -29.07 -31.28
CA LEU A 196 -9.25 -29.53 -30.32
C LEU A 196 -9.22 -28.67 -29.06
N LEU A 197 -9.26 -27.35 -29.21
CA LEU A 197 -9.23 -26.40 -28.11
C LEU A 197 -10.47 -26.52 -27.21
N ASP A 198 -11.63 -26.85 -27.80
CA ASP A 198 -12.86 -27.13 -27.04
C ASP A 198 -12.75 -28.33 -26.09
N ARG A 199 -11.87 -29.27 -26.35
CA ARG A 199 -11.66 -30.45 -25.48
C ARG A 199 -10.70 -30.20 -24.34
N GLN A 200 -9.98 -29.06 -24.33
CA GLN A 200 -9.01 -28.79 -23.31
C GLN A 200 -9.64 -28.50 -21.93
N HIS A 201 -8.88 -28.64 -20.84
CA HIS A 201 -9.28 -28.31 -19.48
C HIS A 201 -9.34 -26.82 -19.21
N TYR A 202 -9.16 -26.01 -20.24
CA TYR A 202 -9.27 -24.56 -20.20
C TYR A 202 -10.02 -24.08 -21.43
N ARG A 203 -10.56 -22.84 -21.33
CA ARG A 203 -11.16 -22.11 -22.44
C ARG A 203 -10.36 -20.82 -22.63
N LEU A 204 -9.65 -20.73 -23.76
CA LEU A 204 -9.00 -19.47 -24.16
C LEU A 204 -10.07 -18.45 -24.54
N ALA A 205 -9.93 -17.23 -24.04
CA ALA A 205 -10.88 -16.15 -24.28
C ALA A 205 -10.17 -14.80 -24.39
N TRP A 206 -10.88 -13.84 -24.97
CA TRP A 206 -10.42 -12.47 -25.03
C TRP A 206 -10.22 -11.88 -23.62
N TRP A 207 -9.14 -11.18 -23.38
CA TRP A 207 -8.79 -10.63 -22.05
C TRP A 207 -9.93 -9.77 -21.45
N ARG A 208 -10.76 -9.12 -22.30
CA ARG A 208 -11.91 -8.32 -21.84
C ARG A 208 -12.98 -9.13 -21.12
N THR A 209 -13.02 -10.44 -21.29
CA THR A 209 -13.98 -11.32 -20.59
C THR A 209 -13.57 -11.63 -19.15
N ALA A 210 -12.34 -11.27 -18.75
CA ALA A 210 -11.82 -11.60 -17.43
C ALA A 210 -12.68 -11.07 -16.30
N ALA A 211 -13.14 -9.82 -16.42
CA ALA A 211 -13.93 -9.16 -15.39
C ALA A 211 -15.28 -9.85 -15.12
N ASP A 212 -15.87 -10.44 -16.15
CA ASP A 212 -17.23 -11.00 -16.12
C ASP A 212 -17.25 -12.51 -15.87
N GLU A 213 -16.21 -13.24 -16.37
CA GLU A 213 -16.32 -14.67 -16.55
C GLU A 213 -15.24 -15.51 -15.89
N VAL A 214 -14.19 -14.90 -15.31
CA VAL A 214 -13.12 -15.65 -14.64
C VAL A 214 -13.70 -16.50 -13.51
N ASN A 215 -13.34 -17.78 -13.47
CA ASN A 215 -13.83 -18.73 -12.46
C ASN A 215 -12.77 -19.10 -11.41
N TRP A 216 -11.79 -18.22 -11.22
CA TRP A 216 -10.77 -18.33 -10.19
C TRP A 216 -10.55 -16.98 -9.52
N ARG A 217 -10.03 -16.96 -8.28
CA ARG A 217 -9.75 -15.72 -7.55
C ARG A 217 -8.54 -15.04 -8.14
N ARG A 218 -8.65 -13.72 -8.37
CA ARG A 218 -7.55 -12.87 -8.82
C ARG A 218 -6.94 -12.10 -7.66
N PHE A 219 -5.72 -11.62 -7.86
CA PHE A 219 -5.20 -10.51 -7.07
C PHE A 219 -5.79 -9.21 -7.62
N PHE A 220 -6.64 -8.56 -6.85
CA PHE A 220 -7.46 -7.45 -7.31
C PHE A 220 -8.21 -7.80 -8.61
N ASP A 221 -8.07 -6.96 -9.62
CA ASP A 221 -8.64 -7.11 -10.97
C ASP A 221 -7.62 -7.62 -12.01
N ILE A 222 -6.41 -8.02 -11.56
CA ILE A 222 -5.31 -8.41 -12.44
C ILE A 222 -5.52 -9.83 -12.94
N GLY A 223 -5.83 -9.97 -14.23
CA GLY A 223 -6.11 -11.24 -14.89
C GLY A 223 -4.91 -12.18 -15.08
N GLU A 224 -3.73 -11.80 -14.60
CA GLU A 224 -2.49 -12.57 -14.70
C GLU A 224 -1.95 -13.03 -13.34
N LEU A 225 -2.70 -12.80 -12.25
CA LEU A 225 -2.32 -13.18 -10.88
C LEU A 225 -3.47 -13.97 -10.24
N ALA A 226 -3.28 -15.29 -10.11
CA ALA A 226 -4.29 -16.19 -9.52
C ALA A 226 -4.09 -16.40 -8.03
N GLY A 227 -5.18 -16.36 -7.29
CA GLY A 227 -5.19 -16.61 -5.85
C GLY A 227 -4.76 -18.03 -5.48
N VAL A 228 -3.93 -18.13 -4.45
CA VAL A 228 -3.40 -19.37 -3.88
C VAL A 228 -4.16 -19.74 -2.62
N ARG A 229 -4.41 -21.04 -2.40
CA ARG A 229 -5.18 -21.58 -1.27
C ARG A 229 -4.27 -21.98 -0.11
N VAL A 230 -3.60 -21.02 0.48
CA VAL A 230 -2.67 -21.28 1.61
C VAL A 230 -3.37 -21.72 2.89
N GLU A 231 -4.70 -21.68 2.95
CA GLU A 231 -5.49 -22.31 4.00
C GLU A 231 -5.38 -23.83 3.97
N ASP A 232 -5.09 -24.44 2.81
CA ASP A 232 -4.77 -25.85 2.65
C ASP A 232 -3.34 -26.14 3.18
N PRO A 233 -3.17 -27.05 4.17
CA PRO A 233 -1.87 -27.32 4.78
C PRO A 233 -0.80 -27.81 3.80
N GLU A 234 -1.18 -28.61 2.78
CA GLU A 234 -0.22 -29.10 1.78
C GLU A 234 0.24 -27.96 0.85
N VAL A 235 -0.66 -27.07 0.48
CA VAL A 235 -0.34 -25.88 -0.31
C VAL A 235 0.54 -24.94 0.47
N PHE A 236 0.24 -24.69 1.76
CA PHE A 236 1.05 -23.89 2.65
C PHE A 236 2.49 -24.41 2.73
N GLU A 237 2.69 -25.71 3.02
CA GLU A 237 4.04 -26.28 3.07
C GLU A 237 4.76 -26.23 1.71
N ALA A 238 4.04 -26.46 0.59
CA ALA A 238 4.62 -26.42 -0.74
C ALA A 238 5.09 -25.01 -1.15
N THR A 239 4.32 -23.98 -0.83
CA THR A 239 4.63 -22.59 -1.20
C THR A 239 5.63 -21.92 -0.25
N HIS A 240 5.74 -22.37 1.00
CA HIS A 240 6.63 -21.80 2.01
C HIS A 240 7.89 -22.64 2.28
N GLY A 241 8.02 -23.80 1.66
CA GLY A 241 9.13 -24.74 1.95
C GLY A 241 10.51 -24.11 1.83
N LEU A 242 10.78 -23.33 0.78
CA LEU A 242 12.04 -22.59 0.61
C LEU A 242 12.23 -21.52 1.70
N ILE A 243 11.19 -20.81 2.07
CA ILE A 243 11.24 -19.79 3.12
C ILE A 243 11.61 -20.43 4.47
N PHE A 244 11.01 -21.58 4.78
CA PHE A 244 11.33 -22.34 5.98
C PHE A 244 12.76 -22.86 5.99
N GLU A 245 13.27 -23.29 4.84
CA GLU A 245 14.67 -23.66 4.67
C GLU A 245 15.62 -22.48 4.92
N LEU A 246 15.33 -21.31 4.31
CA LEU A 246 16.11 -20.09 4.51
C LEU A 246 16.12 -19.65 5.98
N TYR A 247 14.98 -19.73 6.65
CA TYR A 247 14.87 -19.39 8.07
C TYR A 247 15.68 -20.38 8.93
N ALA A 248 15.52 -21.68 8.73
CA ALA A 248 16.26 -22.70 9.47
C ALA A 248 17.78 -22.59 9.25
N ALA A 249 18.21 -22.19 8.04
CA ALA A 249 19.63 -21.94 7.74
C ALA A 249 20.17 -20.64 8.38
N GLY A 250 19.34 -19.81 9.01
CA GLY A 250 19.73 -18.54 9.63
C GLY A 250 19.99 -17.42 8.61
N LEU A 251 19.49 -17.57 7.38
CA LEU A 251 19.65 -16.57 6.32
C LEU A 251 18.65 -15.42 6.40
N ILE A 252 17.51 -15.62 7.03
CA ILE A 252 16.48 -14.59 7.26
C ILE A 252 16.09 -14.52 8.73
N ASP A 253 15.68 -13.33 9.21
CA ASP A 253 15.37 -13.05 10.62
C ASP A 253 13.90 -12.70 10.84
N GLY A 254 13.19 -12.36 9.79
CA GLY A 254 11.78 -11.99 9.83
C GLY A 254 11.12 -12.07 8.47
N LEU A 255 9.79 -11.93 8.48
CA LEU A 255 8.93 -11.97 7.30
C LEU A 255 8.00 -10.77 7.29
N ARG A 256 7.72 -10.26 6.11
CA ARG A 256 6.56 -9.39 5.83
C ARG A 256 5.62 -10.14 4.93
N ILE A 257 4.36 -10.17 5.29
CA ILE A 257 3.31 -10.88 4.59
C ILE A 257 2.56 -9.91 3.68
N ASP A 258 2.71 -10.12 2.38
CA ASP A 258 2.00 -9.36 1.35
C ASP A 258 0.51 -9.67 1.35
N HIS A 259 -0.32 -8.63 1.25
CA HIS A 259 -1.76 -8.71 1.04
C HIS A 259 -2.48 -9.74 1.93
N ILE A 260 -2.28 -9.63 3.25
CA ILE A 260 -2.87 -10.57 4.24
C ILE A 260 -4.39 -10.64 4.12
N ASP A 261 -5.05 -9.54 3.75
CA ASP A 261 -6.51 -9.43 3.60
C ASP A 261 -7.09 -10.25 2.43
N GLY A 262 -6.27 -10.69 1.49
CA GLY A 262 -6.69 -11.56 0.40
C GLY A 262 -6.82 -13.03 0.78
N LEU A 263 -6.26 -13.46 1.92
CA LEU A 263 -6.28 -14.85 2.36
C LEU A 263 -7.67 -15.29 2.84
N ALA A 264 -7.97 -16.59 2.73
CA ALA A 264 -9.23 -17.14 3.23
C ALA A 264 -9.37 -16.99 4.76
N ASP A 265 -8.30 -17.27 5.50
CA ASP A 265 -8.21 -17.19 6.96
C ASP A 265 -6.88 -16.52 7.36
N PRO A 266 -6.83 -15.18 7.42
CA PRO A 266 -5.63 -14.44 7.80
C PRO A 266 -5.09 -14.80 9.19
N GLY A 267 -5.96 -14.87 10.20
CA GLY A 267 -5.55 -15.20 11.57
C GLY A 267 -5.01 -16.62 11.68
N GLY A 268 -5.67 -17.60 11.08
CA GLY A 268 -5.20 -18.98 11.02
C GLY A 268 -3.88 -19.12 10.27
N TYR A 269 -3.69 -18.34 9.20
CA TYR A 269 -2.42 -18.26 8.50
C TYR A 269 -1.30 -17.73 9.41
N CYS A 270 -1.50 -16.61 10.10
CA CYS A 270 -0.53 -16.05 11.03
C CYS A 270 -0.15 -17.04 12.15
N ARG A 271 -1.15 -17.70 12.76
CA ARG A 271 -0.91 -18.72 13.79
C ARG A 271 -0.10 -19.91 13.26
N ARG A 272 -0.43 -20.42 12.07
CA ARG A 272 0.29 -21.54 11.44
C ARG A 272 1.73 -21.13 11.09
N LEU A 273 1.93 -19.94 10.51
CA LEU A 273 3.24 -19.42 10.15
C LEU A 273 4.14 -19.27 11.39
N ARG A 274 3.61 -18.66 12.45
CA ARG A 274 4.33 -18.50 13.73
C ARG A 274 4.75 -19.87 14.30
N ALA A 275 3.81 -20.79 14.45
CA ALA A 275 4.10 -22.11 14.97
C ALA A 275 5.17 -22.84 14.15
N ARG A 276 5.08 -22.74 12.83
CA ARG A 276 6.04 -23.41 11.94
C ARG A 276 7.45 -22.82 12.04
N LEU A 277 7.58 -21.50 12.18
CA LEU A 277 8.88 -20.84 12.38
C LEU A 277 9.45 -21.14 13.77
N GLU A 278 8.61 -21.23 14.81
CA GLU A 278 9.04 -21.63 16.15
C GLU A 278 9.54 -23.07 16.20
N ASP A 279 8.88 -24.00 15.52
CA ASP A 279 9.33 -25.40 15.38
C ASP A 279 10.72 -25.52 14.68
N LEU A 280 11.06 -24.56 13.85
CA LEU A 280 12.35 -24.51 13.16
C LEU A 280 13.45 -23.81 13.95
N ARG A 281 13.14 -23.17 15.05
CA ARG A 281 14.06 -22.33 15.81
C ARG A 281 15.30 -23.08 16.28
N ASP A 282 15.14 -24.31 16.76
CA ASP A 282 16.25 -25.15 17.24
C ASP A 282 17.16 -25.65 16.10
N ARG A 283 16.72 -25.52 14.85
CA ARG A 283 17.56 -25.86 13.68
C ARG A 283 18.45 -24.71 13.21
N ARG A 284 18.15 -23.48 13.69
CA ARG A 284 18.93 -22.30 13.34
C ARG A 284 20.35 -22.40 13.94
N PRO A 285 21.37 -21.80 13.29
CA PRO A 285 22.67 -21.62 13.93
C PRO A 285 22.52 -20.95 15.30
N ALA A 286 23.31 -21.39 16.31
CA ALA A 286 23.21 -20.90 17.70
C ALA A 286 23.21 -19.37 17.81
N ALA A 287 23.95 -18.67 16.94
CA ALA A 287 23.99 -17.22 16.90
C ALA A 287 22.65 -16.57 16.42
N ALA A 288 21.74 -17.33 15.84
CA ALA A 288 20.45 -16.86 15.32
C ALA A 288 19.25 -17.51 16.03
N ALA A 289 19.46 -18.49 16.91
CA ALA A 289 18.39 -19.30 17.51
C ALA A 289 17.62 -18.59 18.64
N ASP A 290 18.23 -17.59 19.31
CA ASP A 290 17.69 -17.00 20.56
C ASP A 290 16.50 -16.07 20.39
N HIS A 291 16.01 -15.83 19.15
CA HIS A 291 14.97 -14.84 18.88
C HIS A 291 13.73 -15.42 18.21
N ALA A 292 12.56 -14.91 18.67
CA ALA A 292 11.33 -15.09 17.95
C ALA A 292 11.45 -14.41 16.56
N PRO A 293 10.92 -15.03 15.50
CA PRO A 293 10.91 -14.40 14.17
C PRO A 293 10.04 -13.15 14.20
N LEU A 294 10.51 -12.07 13.59
CA LEU A 294 9.70 -10.88 13.35
C LEU A 294 8.71 -11.18 12.22
N ILE A 295 7.42 -11.07 12.48
CA ILE A 295 6.36 -11.24 11.48
C ILE A 295 5.57 -9.94 11.38
N LEU A 296 5.60 -9.32 10.20
CA LEU A 296 4.88 -8.10 9.89
C LEU A 296 3.82 -8.40 8.84
N VAL A 297 2.66 -7.77 8.94
CA VAL A 297 1.59 -7.96 7.95
C VAL A 297 1.32 -6.66 7.20
N GLU A 298 1.17 -6.75 5.88
CA GLU A 298 0.58 -5.67 5.13
C GLU A 298 -0.92 -5.68 5.34
N LYS A 299 -1.36 -4.73 6.14
CA LYS A 299 -2.76 -4.49 6.45
C LYS A 299 -3.01 -2.99 6.43
N ILE A 300 -3.99 -2.59 5.66
CA ILE A 300 -4.49 -1.22 5.67
C ILE A 300 -5.58 -1.12 6.74
N LEU A 301 -5.28 -0.39 7.80
CA LEU A 301 -6.22 -0.15 8.90
C LEU A 301 -7.04 1.11 8.62
N ALA A 302 -8.36 0.99 8.67
CA ALA A 302 -9.25 2.14 8.64
C ALA A 302 -9.14 2.96 9.95
N PRO A 303 -9.54 4.24 9.98
CA PRO A 303 -9.53 5.04 11.19
C PRO A 303 -10.29 4.37 12.33
N GLY A 304 -9.58 4.09 13.44
CA GLY A 304 -10.14 3.42 14.60
C GLY A 304 -10.16 1.89 14.53
N GLU A 305 -9.87 1.29 13.38
CA GLU A 305 -9.66 -0.15 13.24
C GLU A 305 -8.36 -0.55 13.95
N ARG A 306 -8.32 -1.75 14.51
CA ARG A 306 -7.13 -2.33 15.14
C ARG A 306 -6.79 -3.67 14.51
N LEU A 307 -5.53 -3.99 14.51
CA LEU A 307 -5.09 -5.34 14.18
C LEU A 307 -5.60 -6.31 15.26
N PRO A 308 -6.19 -7.47 14.90
CA PRO A 308 -6.71 -8.41 15.88
C PRO A 308 -5.64 -8.84 16.88
N GLU A 309 -5.96 -8.81 18.19
CA GLU A 309 -5.00 -9.07 19.27
C GLU A 309 -4.54 -10.55 19.34
N ASP A 310 -5.33 -11.46 18.75
CA ASP A 310 -5.03 -12.90 18.69
C ASP A 310 -4.11 -13.28 17.52
N TRP A 311 -3.75 -12.32 16.66
CA TRP A 311 -2.76 -12.56 15.61
C TRP A 311 -1.35 -12.52 16.20
N PRO A 312 -0.59 -13.62 16.11
CA PRO A 312 0.76 -13.67 16.70
C PRO A 312 1.78 -13.00 15.75
N VAL A 313 1.62 -11.69 15.57
CA VAL A 313 2.47 -10.84 14.71
C VAL A 313 2.94 -9.61 15.48
N GLU A 314 4.04 -9.01 15.06
CA GLU A 314 4.63 -7.85 15.72
C GLU A 314 3.96 -6.52 15.31
N GLY A 315 3.21 -6.50 14.22
CA GLY A 315 2.45 -5.33 13.78
C GLY A 315 2.30 -5.22 12.27
N THR A 316 1.91 -4.03 11.80
CA THR A 316 1.70 -3.69 10.39
C THR A 316 2.98 -3.17 9.73
N THR A 317 2.91 -2.94 8.41
CA THR A 317 3.97 -2.29 7.61
C THR A 317 3.96 -0.76 7.71
N GLY A 318 3.08 -0.16 8.53
CA GLY A 318 3.14 1.25 8.93
C GLY A 318 2.36 2.22 8.04
N TYR A 319 1.41 1.78 7.24
CA TYR A 319 0.49 2.69 6.52
C TYR A 319 -0.41 3.47 7.48
N ASP A 320 -0.80 2.87 8.61
CA ASP A 320 -1.51 3.52 9.71
C ASP A 320 -0.72 4.71 10.26
N PHE A 321 0.58 4.54 10.53
CA PHE A 321 1.46 5.62 10.96
C PHE A 321 1.59 6.71 9.88
N MET A 322 1.71 6.33 8.62
CA MET A 322 1.80 7.28 7.51
C MET A 322 0.55 8.16 7.40
N ALA A 323 -0.64 7.57 7.58
CA ALA A 323 -1.91 8.28 7.59
C ALA A 323 -2.05 9.22 8.80
N GLU A 324 -1.70 8.75 10.01
CA GLU A 324 -1.72 9.54 11.25
C GLU A 324 -0.79 10.75 11.16
N LEU A 325 0.42 10.53 10.63
CA LEU A 325 1.42 11.58 10.43
C LEU A 325 0.93 12.64 9.42
N GLY A 326 0.33 12.16 8.30
CA GLY A 326 -0.34 13.04 7.36
C GLY A 326 -1.41 13.88 8.04
N GLY A 327 -2.31 13.25 8.80
CA GLY A 327 -3.37 13.95 9.54
C GLY A 327 -2.85 15.00 10.53
N LEU A 328 -1.71 14.74 11.19
CA LEU A 328 -1.08 15.66 12.13
C LEU A 328 -0.52 16.92 11.45
N LEU A 329 0.06 16.78 10.25
CA LEU A 329 0.82 17.84 9.58
C LEU A 329 0.00 18.65 8.56
N HIS A 330 -1.33 18.46 8.50
CA HIS A 330 -2.25 19.29 7.75
C HIS A 330 -3.03 20.22 8.69
N ASP A 331 -3.29 21.46 8.22
CA ASP A 331 -4.10 22.43 8.98
C ASP A 331 -5.59 22.07 8.89
N PRO A 332 -6.25 21.78 10.03
CA PRO A 332 -7.68 21.49 10.05
C PRO A 332 -8.54 22.64 9.52
N SER A 333 -8.09 23.89 9.69
CA SER A 333 -8.82 25.07 9.23
C SER A 333 -8.90 25.18 7.70
N GLY A 334 -7.94 24.56 6.98
CA GLY A 334 -7.89 24.56 5.52
C GLY A 334 -8.83 23.57 4.85
N ARG A 335 -9.33 22.56 5.57
CA ARG A 335 -10.11 21.45 4.99
C ARG A 335 -11.37 21.91 4.25
N MET A 336 -12.24 22.63 4.91
CA MET A 336 -13.50 23.09 4.30
C MET A 336 -13.28 24.12 3.18
N PRO A 337 -12.39 25.12 3.34
CA PRO A 337 -12.06 26.04 2.27
C PRO A 337 -11.47 25.33 1.02
N LEU A 338 -10.61 24.32 1.18
CA LEU A 338 -10.08 23.54 0.04
C LEU A 338 -11.17 22.76 -0.69
N ARG A 339 -12.10 22.12 0.05
CA ARG A 339 -13.27 21.45 -0.54
C ARG A 339 -14.16 22.44 -1.30
N SER A 340 -14.41 23.63 -0.74
CA SER A 340 -15.18 24.68 -1.40
C SER A 340 -14.50 25.18 -2.68
N LEU A 341 -13.16 25.33 -2.66
CA LEU A 341 -12.36 25.69 -3.83
C LEU A 341 -12.44 24.60 -4.91
N TRP A 342 -12.36 23.33 -4.53
CA TRP A 342 -12.54 22.19 -5.43
C TRP A 342 -13.88 22.30 -6.16
N ARG A 343 -14.99 22.39 -5.42
CA ARG A 343 -16.33 22.51 -5.99
C ARG A 343 -16.49 23.76 -6.90
N GLU A 344 -15.92 24.90 -6.47
CA GLU A 344 -15.96 26.14 -7.28
C GLU A 344 -15.27 25.97 -8.63
N ILE A 345 -14.09 25.32 -8.63
CA ILE A 345 -13.28 25.20 -9.84
C ILE A 345 -13.80 24.08 -10.75
N THR A 346 -14.18 22.95 -10.21
CA THR A 346 -14.48 21.73 -10.97
C THR A 346 -15.96 21.57 -11.28
N GLY A 347 -16.83 22.17 -10.49
CA GLY A 347 -18.27 21.91 -10.53
C GLY A 347 -18.68 20.54 -9.99
N GLU A 348 -17.73 19.73 -9.52
CA GLU A 348 -17.96 18.38 -9.01
C GLU A 348 -18.32 18.38 -7.51
N PRO A 349 -19.04 17.35 -7.02
CA PRO A 349 -19.34 17.21 -5.59
C PRO A 349 -18.06 17.26 -4.76
N ASP A 350 -18.14 17.86 -3.59
CA ASP A 350 -17.03 17.96 -2.65
C ASP A 350 -17.15 16.95 -1.48
N ASP A 351 -18.22 16.13 -1.50
CA ASP A 351 -18.40 15.07 -0.52
C ASP A 351 -17.72 13.77 -0.98
N PRO A 352 -16.66 13.32 -0.27
CA PRO A 352 -15.94 12.13 -0.65
C PRO A 352 -16.75 10.83 -0.51
N GLU A 353 -17.73 10.77 0.42
CA GLU A 353 -18.55 9.57 0.62
C GLU A 353 -19.39 9.26 -0.61
N ILE A 354 -19.99 10.29 -1.23
CA ILE A 354 -20.76 10.15 -2.48
C ILE A 354 -19.89 9.54 -3.59
N GLU A 355 -18.65 10.03 -3.70
CA GLU A 355 -17.72 9.55 -4.72
C GLU A 355 -17.25 8.13 -4.45
N VAL A 356 -16.99 7.78 -3.17
CA VAL A 356 -16.61 6.42 -2.76
C VAL A 356 -17.71 5.41 -3.08
N GLU A 357 -18.97 5.72 -2.75
CA GLU A 357 -20.09 4.85 -3.10
C GLU A 357 -20.25 4.67 -4.61
N ALA A 358 -20.14 5.76 -5.36
CA ALA A 358 -20.22 5.72 -6.82
C ALA A 358 -19.08 4.88 -7.43
N ALA A 359 -17.87 5.06 -6.93
CA ALA A 359 -16.70 4.29 -7.37
C ALA A 359 -16.84 2.80 -7.02
N ARG A 360 -17.25 2.45 -5.78
CA ARG A 360 -17.48 1.06 -5.36
C ARG A 360 -18.53 0.39 -6.25
N ARG A 361 -19.64 1.07 -6.53
CA ARG A 361 -20.70 0.59 -7.42
C ARG A 361 -20.20 0.36 -8.84
N GLN A 362 -19.42 1.30 -9.39
CA GLN A 362 -18.83 1.17 -10.71
C GLN A 362 -17.84 -0.01 -10.78
N ILE A 363 -16.89 -0.08 -9.85
CA ILE A 363 -15.84 -1.10 -9.81
C ILE A 363 -16.46 -2.49 -9.62
N LEU A 364 -17.47 -2.62 -8.75
CA LEU A 364 -18.18 -3.87 -8.53
C LEU A 364 -18.92 -4.36 -9.78
N ALA A 365 -19.51 -3.44 -10.55
CA ALA A 365 -20.25 -3.74 -11.78
C ALA A 365 -19.34 -3.96 -13.01
N THR A 366 -18.07 -3.61 -12.96
CA THR A 366 -17.15 -3.70 -14.11
C THR A 366 -15.97 -4.64 -13.85
N ALA A 367 -15.13 -4.34 -12.84
CA ALA A 367 -13.92 -5.11 -12.60
C ALA A 367 -14.15 -6.38 -11.76
N PHE A 368 -15.17 -6.39 -10.86
CA PHE A 368 -15.44 -7.48 -9.91
C PHE A 368 -16.78 -8.18 -10.13
N GLU A 369 -17.32 -8.14 -11.34
CA GLU A 369 -18.58 -8.82 -11.68
C GLU A 369 -18.49 -10.32 -11.45
N ALA A 370 -17.43 -10.99 -11.90
CA ALA A 370 -17.20 -12.42 -11.69
C ALA A 370 -17.09 -12.77 -10.19
N ASP A 371 -16.40 -11.95 -9.41
CA ASP A 371 -16.20 -12.15 -7.97
C ASP A 371 -17.50 -11.96 -7.19
N LEU A 372 -18.31 -10.95 -7.54
CA LEU A 372 -19.68 -10.78 -7.03
C LEU A 372 -20.55 -11.96 -7.38
N ALA A 373 -20.53 -12.43 -8.63
CA ALA A 373 -21.33 -13.58 -9.07
C ALA A 373 -20.94 -14.86 -8.31
N ARG A 374 -19.64 -15.08 -8.04
CA ARG A 374 -19.15 -16.19 -7.20
C ARG A 374 -19.67 -16.09 -5.76
N THR A 375 -19.62 -14.90 -5.16
CA THR A 375 -20.14 -14.62 -3.82
C THR A 375 -21.65 -14.86 -3.76
N VAL A 376 -22.41 -14.35 -4.72
CA VAL A 376 -23.87 -14.58 -4.82
C VAL A 376 -24.20 -16.06 -4.94
N ARG A 377 -23.46 -16.83 -5.75
CA ARG A 377 -23.67 -18.28 -5.86
C ARG A 377 -23.44 -19.00 -4.53
N ALA A 378 -22.43 -18.61 -3.75
CA ALA A 378 -22.16 -19.20 -2.45
C ALA A 378 -23.30 -18.94 -1.45
N PHE A 379 -23.82 -17.72 -1.35
CA PHE A 379 -25.00 -17.42 -0.52
C PHE A 379 -26.26 -18.07 -1.04
N ALA A 380 -26.44 -18.19 -2.33
CA ALA A 380 -27.58 -18.91 -2.91
C ALA A 380 -27.54 -20.41 -2.63
N ALA A 381 -26.36 -21.04 -2.59
CA ALA A 381 -26.20 -22.43 -2.16
C ALA A 381 -26.57 -22.61 -0.68
N LEU A 382 -26.12 -21.70 0.19
CA LEU A 382 -26.52 -21.66 1.60
C LEU A 382 -28.04 -21.51 1.77
N ALA A 383 -28.66 -20.60 1.02
CA ALA A 383 -30.13 -20.42 1.06
C ALA A 383 -30.86 -21.70 0.67
N ARG A 384 -30.44 -22.40 -0.36
CA ARG A 384 -31.06 -23.65 -0.84
C ARG A 384 -30.92 -24.81 0.13
N SER A 385 -29.85 -24.82 0.95
CA SER A 385 -29.66 -25.88 1.97
C SER A 385 -30.64 -25.78 3.14
N ARG A 386 -31.30 -24.62 3.31
CA ARG A 386 -32.19 -24.34 4.44
C ARG A 386 -33.64 -24.22 3.95
N ARG A 387 -34.57 -25.04 4.48
CA ARG A 387 -35.97 -25.06 4.06
C ARG A 387 -36.64 -23.69 4.11
N ARG A 388 -36.38 -22.91 5.16
CA ARG A 388 -36.95 -21.57 5.37
C ARG A 388 -36.48 -20.51 4.39
N ASP A 389 -35.32 -20.73 3.76
CA ASP A 389 -34.62 -19.74 2.91
C ASP A 389 -34.75 -20.07 1.40
N ARG A 390 -35.44 -21.18 1.03
CA ARG A 390 -35.52 -21.67 -0.33
C ARG A 390 -36.15 -20.72 -1.35
N ASP A 391 -37.00 -19.80 -0.86
CA ASP A 391 -37.66 -18.80 -1.70
C ASP A 391 -36.84 -17.55 -1.91
N LEU A 392 -35.65 -17.41 -1.27
CA LEU A 392 -34.69 -16.35 -1.57
C LEU A 392 -34.12 -16.57 -2.96
N THR A 393 -34.44 -15.67 -3.88
CA THR A 393 -33.93 -15.75 -5.25
C THR A 393 -32.50 -15.27 -5.34
N THR A 394 -31.73 -15.85 -6.26
CA THR A 394 -30.35 -15.40 -6.56
C THR A 394 -30.31 -13.92 -6.94
N ALA A 395 -31.35 -13.42 -7.63
CA ALA A 395 -31.44 -12.02 -8.01
C ALA A 395 -31.67 -11.09 -6.80
N ALA A 396 -32.49 -11.47 -5.83
CA ALA A 396 -32.69 -10.70 -4.60
C ALA A 396 -31.41 -10.69 -3.76
N LEU A 397 -30.76 -11.87 -3.59
CA LEU A 397 -29.47 -11.97 -2.90
C LEU A 397 -28.41 -11.10 -3.55
N ARG A 398 -28.33 -11.07 -4.89
CA ARG A 398 -27.40 -10.22 -5.61
C ARG A 398 -27.62 -8.73 -5.30
N ARG A 399 -28.87 -8.25 -5.34
CA ARG A 399 -29.18 -6.83 -5.07
C ARG A 399 -28.79 -6.44 -3.65
N VAL A 400 -29.15 -7.25 -2.66
CA VAL A 400 -28.83 -6.91 -1.25
C VAL A 400 -27.32 -7.05 -0.95
N LEU A 401 -26.64 -8.06 -1.50
CA LEU A 401 -25.19 -8.20 -1.39
C LEU A 401 -24.47 -7.00 -1.98
N THR A 402 -24.88 -6.55 -3.17
CA THR A 402 -24.31 -5.34 -3.80
C THR A 402 -24.38 -4.14 -2.86
N GLU A 403 -25.56 -3.87 -2.28
CA GLU A 403 -25.70 -2.72 -1.38
C GLU A 403 -24.88 -2.88 -0.08
N VAL A 404 -24.84 -4.07 0.51
CA VAL A 404 -24.07 -4.31 1.74
C VAL A 404 -22.57 -4.17 1.49
N VAL A 405 -22.04 -4.79 0.43
CA VAL A 405 -20.61 -4.73 0.09
C VAL A 405 -20.13 -3.30 -0.15
N ILE A 406 -20.97 -2.45 -0.80
CA ILE A 406 -20.69 -1.03 -1.02
C ILE A 406 -20.55 -0.27 0.32
N GLN A 407 -21.29 -0.67 1.35
CA GLN A 407 -21.35 0.04 2.63
C GLN A 407 -20.35 -0.44 3.68
N VAL A 408 -19.53 -1.46 3.41
CA VAL A 408 -18.49 -1.92 4.36
C VAL A 408 -17.40 -0.84 4.48
N PRO A 409 -17.15 -0.27 5.69
CA PRO A 409 -16.24 0.86 5.84
C PRO A 409 -14.76 0.46 5.96
N VAL A 410 -14.47 -0.82 6.21
CA VAL A 410 -13.11 -1.38 6.33
C VAL A 410 -12.77 -2.24 5.12
N TYR A 411 -11.52 -2.67 4.99
CA TYR A 411 -11.15 -3.61 3.92
C TYR A 411 -11.89 -4.92 4.06
N ARG A 412 -11.93 -5.52 5.26
CA ARG A 412 -12.71 -6.73 5.55
C ARG A 412 -12.94 -6.92 7.04
N ILE A 413 -13.83 -7.83 7.38
CA ILE A 413 -13.95 -8.44 8.70
C ILE A 413 -13.23 -9.79 8.73
N TYR A 414 -13.02 -10.39 9.91
CA TYR A 414 -12.23 -11.61 10.08
C TYR A 414 -13.01 -12.76 10.70
N ASP A 415 -14.27 -12.94 10.29
CA ASP A 415 -15.10 -14.06 10.75
C ASP A 415 -14.68 -15.38 10.09
N THR A 416 -14.25 -16.34 10.90
CA THR A 416 -13.94 -17.72 10.48
C THR A 416 -15.10 -18.70 10.66
N GLY A 417 -16.26 -18.24 11.13
CA GLY A 417 -17.43 -19.06 11.45
C GLY A 417 -17.47 -19.57 12.90
N ASP A 418 -16.39 -19.44 13.67
CA ASP A 418 -16.25 -19.99 15.02
C ASP A 418 -16.48 -18.95 16.13
N GLY A 419 -16.69 -17.70 15.80
CA GLY A 419 -16.92 -16.58 16.71
C GLY A 419 -16.57 -15.24 16.10
N HIS A 420 -17.18 -14.18 16.62
CA HIS A 420 -16.99 -12.81 16.15
C HIS A 420 -16.24 -11.96 17.17
N ASP A 421 -15.42 -11.03 16.64
CA ASP A 421 -15.03 -9.87 17.40
C ASP A 421 -16.22 -8.89 17.44
N ALA A 422 -16.45 -8.25 18.59
CA ALA A 422 -17.49 -7.23 18.75
C ALA A 422 -17.32 -6.03 17.80
N ALA A 423 -16.11 -5.74 17.38
CA ALA A 423 -15.81 -4.69 16.41
C ALA A 423 -16.28 -5.06 15.00
N ASP A 424 -16.08 -6.32 14.60
CA ASP A 424 -16.56 -6.85 13.32
C ASP A 424 -18.09 -6.88 13.27
N ASP A 425 -18.74 -7.30 14.37
CA ASP A 425 -20.20 -7.25 14.50
C ASP A 425 -20.75 -5.83 14.35
N ALA A 426 -20.14 -4.85 15.02
CA ALA A 426 -20.55 -3.44 14.92
C ALA A 426 -20.34 -2.90 13.49
N THR A 427 -19.27 -3.29 12.84
CA THR A 427 -18.93 -2.91 11.46
C THR A 427 -19.99 -3.42 10.48
N ILE A 428 -20.35 -4.69 10.56
CA ILE A 428 -21.38 -5.30 9.70
C ILE A 428 -22.76 -4.75 10.01
N ALA A 429 -23.15 -4.58 11.28
CA ALA A 429 -24.42 -3.97 11.66
C ALA A 429 -24.56 -2.57 11.03
N GLY A 430 -23.52 -1.74 11.15
CA GLY A 430 -23.51 -0.42 10.52
C GLY A 430 -23.63 -0.47 8.99
N ALA A 431 -22.94 -1.40 8.33
CA ALA A 431 -23.05 -1.58 6.88
C ALA A 431 -24.46 -2.02 6.45
N ILE A 432 -25.08 -2.96 7.17
CA ILE A 432 -26.47 -3.41 6.93
C ILE A 432 -27.47 -2.26 7.11
N ASP A 433 -27.31 -1.45 8.16
CA ASP A 433 -28.21 -0.31 8.42
C ASP A 433 -28.11 0.74 7.30
N ARG A 434 -26.91 1.07 6.82
CA ARG A 434 -26.74 1.96 5.67
C ARG A 434 -27.32 1.35 4.39
N ALA A 435 -27.04 0.09 4.10
CA ALA A 435 -27.56 -0.62 2.95
C ALA A 435 -29.11 -0.64 2.92
N ARG A 436 -29.76 -0.72 4.09
CA ARG A 436 -31.22 -0.74 4.23
C ARG A 436 -31.92 0.46 3.60
N ALA A 437 -31.25 1.62 3.56
CA ALA A 437 -31.76 2.83 2.92
C ALA A 437 -31.85 2.71 1.39
N HIS A 438 -31.02 1.86 0.80
CA HIS A 438 -30.90 1.67 -0.65
C HIS A 438 -31.67 0.43 -1.16
N VAL A 439 -32.07 -0.46 -0.24
CA VAL A 439 -32.78 -1.70 -0.58
C VAL A 439 -34.29 -1.48 -0.69
N VAL A 440 -34.87 -1.89 -1.81
CA VAL A 440 -36.35 -1.82 -2.03
C VAL A 440 -37.11 -2.65 -1.00
N PRO A 441 -38.32 -2.24 -0.58
CA PRO A 441 -39.06 -2.94 0.48
C PRO A 441 -39.25 -4.44 0.25
N GLY A 442 -39.41 -4.89 -1.00
CA GLY A 442 -39.58 -6.29 -1.36
C GLY A 442 -38.35 -7.16 -1.12
N ASP A 443 -37.14 -6.57 -1.08
CA ASP A 443 -35.88 -7.30 -0.86
C ASP A 443 -35.42 -7.25 0.62
N ARG A 444 -36.12 -6.52 1.49
CA ARG A 444 -35.77 -6.44 2.92
C ARG A 444 -35.69 -7.81 3.62
N PRO A 445 -36.56 -8.78 3.33
CA PRO A 445 -36.43 -10.11 3.90
C PRO A 445 -35.12 -10.81 3.50
N ALA A 446 -34.62 -10.58 2.28
CA ALA A 446 -33.32 -11.09 1.84
C ALA A 446 -32.16 -10.39 2.56
N LEU A 447 -32.27 -9.06 2.80
CA LEU A 447 -31.30 -8.29 3.57
C LEU A 447 -31.24 -8.77 5.03
N ASP A 448 -32.38 -8.95 5.67
CA ASP A 448 -32.48 -9.43 7.06
C ASP A 448 -31.84 -10.82 7.18
N ARG A 449 -32.07 -11.69 6.19
CA ARG A 449 -31.45 -13.02 6.18
C ARG A 449 -29.95 -12.97 5.92
N LEU A 450 -29.49 -12.08 5.02
CA LEU A 450 -28.05 -11.85 4.81
C LEU A 450 -27.39 -11.33 6.11
N ALA A 451 -28.07 -10.43 6.84
CA ALA A 451 -27.60 -9.96 8.13
C ALA A 451 -27.42 -11.11 9.14
N ASP A 452 -28.41 -12.01 9.26
CA ASP A 452 -28.29 -13.20 10.12
C ASP A 452 -27.06 -14.06 9.76
N TRP A 453 -26.79 -14.27 8.48
CA TRP A 453 -25.64 -15.07 8.03
C TRP A 453 -24.30 -14.38 8.28
N LEU A 454 -24.25 -13.06 8.18
CA LEU A 454 -23.06 -12.27 8.41
C LEU A 454 -22.76 -12.07 9.92
N HIS A 455 -23.76 -12.09 10.82
CA HIS A 455 -23.64 -11.92 12.27
C HIS A 455 -23.44 -13.21 13.07
N GLY A 456 -22.95 -14.26 12.51
CA GLY A 456 -22.57 -15.44 13.28
C GLY A 456 -23.63 -16.53 13.41
N GLY A 457 -24.80 -16.36 12.77
CA GLY A 457 -25.78 -17.44 12.61
C GLY A 457 -26.12 -18.23 13.88
N ARG A 458 -25.89 -17.70 15.09
CA ARG A 458 -26.58 -18.25 16.27
C ARG A 458 -28.05 -18.07 15.99
N ALA A 459 -28.67 -19.17 15.59
CA ALA A 459 -30.10 -19.26 15.58
C ALA A 459 -30.60 -18.55 16.83
N ILE A 460 -31.34 -17.48 16.68
CA ILE A 460 -32.42 -17.21 17.63
C ILE A 460 -33.12 -18.55 17.60
N GLU A 461 -33.00 -19.31 18.68
CA GLU A 461 -33.78 -20.51 18.93
C GLU A 461 -35.23 -20.07 18.98
N ASP A 462 -35.82 -19.82 17.80
CA ASP A 462 -37.27 -19.88 17.65
C ASP A 462 -37.62 -21.33 17.94
N GLY A 463 -38.23 -21.56 19.09
CA GLY A 463 -38.61 -22.86 19.64
C GLY A 463 -39.56 -23.65 18.71
N GLY A 464 -39.00 -24.10 17.63
CA GLY A 464 -39.55 -25.04 16.67
C GLY A 464 -38.53 -26.13 16.42
N SER A 465 -38.74 -27.30 16.98
CA SER A 465 -38.07 -28.56 16.68
C SER A 465 -37.78 -28.67 15.19
N ASP A 466 -36.53 -28.36 14.78
CA ASP A 466 -36.01 -28.87 13.51
C ASP A 466 -35.89 -30.39 13.73
N ALA A 467 -36.75 -31.11 13.09
CA ALA A 467 -36.76 -32.56 13.07
C ALA A 467 -35.36 -33.04 12.62
N ALA A 468 -34.86 -34.06 13.36
CA ALA A 468 -33.60 -34.72 13.03
C ALA A 468 -33.48 -34.92 11.50
N PRO A 469 -32.25 -34.83 10.93
CA PRO A 469 -32.05 -35.01 9.50
C PRO A 469 -32.71 -36.36 9.08
N GLU A 470 -33.62 -36.28 8.08
CA GLU A 470 -34.19 -37.47 7.50
C GLU A 470 -33.04 -38.36 6.98
N ALA A 471 -32.90 -39.51 7.63
CA ALA A 471 -31.92 -40.50 7.23
C ALA A 471 -32.19 -40.93 5.77
N GLY A 472 -31.43 -40.37 4.82
CA GLY A 472 -31.57 -40.75 3.40
C GLY A 472 -30.97 -39.80 2.38
N ARG A 473 -30.52 -38.58 2.74
CA ARG A 473 -29.86 -37.63 1.80
C ARG A 473 -28.35 -37.56 2.09
N THR A 474 -27.59 -38.39 1.40
CA THR A 474 -26.12 -38.53 1.60
C THR A 474 -25.26 -37.53 0.81
N ASP A 475 -25.86 -36.57 0.12
CA ASP A 475 -25.12 -35.61 -0.76
C ASP A 475 -25.40 -34.10 -0.46
N GLU A 476 -26.03 -33.72 0.66
CA GLU A 476 -26.22 -32.30 0.98
C GLU A 476 -25.04 -31.82 1.84
N ALA A 477 -24.29 -30.84 1.32
CA ALA A 477 -23.22 -30.19 2.05
C ALA A 477 -23.75 -29.52 3.36
N ASP A 478 -23.03 -29.68 4.46
CA ASP A 478 -23.34 -29.10 5.77
C ASP A 478 -23.60 -27.58 5.63
N PRO A 479 -24.76 -27.05 6.11
CA PRO A 479 -25.09 -25.63 6.07
C PRO A 479 -24.04 -24.73 6.72
N ASP A 480 -23.31 -25.19 7.73
CA ASP A 480 -22.26 -24.42 8.40
C ASP A 480 -21.00 -24.34 7.51
N MET A 481 -20.67 -25.39 6.79
CA MET A 481 -19.62 -25.36 5.76
C MET A 481 -19.98 -24.39 4.63
N LEU A 482 -21.24 -24.41 4.16
CA LEU A 482 -21.71 -23.49 3.10
C LEU A 482 -21.68 -22.03 3.59
N ARG A 483 -22.08 -21.79 4.84
CA ARG A 483 -21.98 -20.45 5.45
C ARG A 483 -20.53 -19.96 5.47
N ARG A 484 -19.63 -20.79 6.00
CA ARG A 484 -18.20 -20.46 6.06
C ARG A 484 -17.63 -20.13 4.66
N ALA A 485 -17.95 -20.93 3.66
CA ALA A 485 -17.53 -20.66 2.28
C ALA A 485 -18.08 -19.34 1.74
N ALA A 486 -19.36 -19.03 2.02
CA ALA A 486 -19.97 -17.76 1.61
C ALA A 486 -19.35 -16.54 2.31
N LEU A 487 -19.05 -16.66 3.61
CA LEU A 487 -18.34 -15.61 4.37
C LEU A 487 -16.92 -15.34 3.83
N ILE A 488 -16.16 -16.40 3.53
CA ILE A 488 -14.83 -16.25 2.93
C ILE A 488 -14.92 -15.49 1.61
N ARG A 489 -15.87 -15.86 0.73
CA ARG A 489 -16.07 -15.14 -0.55
C ARG A 489 -16.46 -13.68 -0.34
N PHE A 490 -17.34 -13.39 0.61
CA PHE A 490 -17.71 -12.02 0.97
C PHE A 490 -16.51 -11.20 1.41
N GLN A 491 -15.71 -11.74 2.33
CA GLN A 491 -14.53 -11.07 2.87
C GLN A 491 -13.42 -10.87 1.81
N GLN A 492 -13.23 -11.86 0.92
CA GLN A 492 -12.28 -11.78 -0.19
C GLN A 492 -12.74 -10.83 -1.31
N LEU A 493 -14.02 -10.44 -1.35
CA LEU A 493 -14.55 -9.42 -2.28
C LEU A 493 -14.44 -8.02 -1.70
N THR A 494 -14.67 -7.82 -0.39
CA THR A 494 -14.70 -6.47 0.22
C THR A 494 -13.33 -5.80 0.22
N ALA A 495 -12.23 -6.55 0.50
CA ALA A 495 -10.89 -5.99 0.57
C ALA A 495 -10.40 -5.42 -0.78
N PRO A 496 -10.42 -6.17 -1.90
CA PRO A 496 -10.01 -5.63 -3.19
C PRO A 496 -10.95 -4.53 -3.69
N LEU A 497 -12.25 -4.59 -3.38
CA LEU A 497 -13.18 -3.51 -3.73
C LEU A 497 -12.83 -2.21 -3.01
N ALA A 498 -12.51 -2.26 -1.71
CA ALA A 498 -12.11 -1.09 -0.93
C ALA A 498 -10.86 -0.44 -1.52
N ALA A 499 -9.80 -1.23 -1.77
CA ALA A 499 -8.56 -0.74 -2.35
C ALA A 499 -8.77 -0.12 -3.75
N LYS A 500 -9.41 -0.86 -4.67
CA LYS A 500 -9.59 -0.41 -6.05
C LYS A 500 -10.53 0.78 -6.19
N ALA A 501 -11.60 0.83 -5.40
CA ALA A 501 -12.53 1.96 -5.46
C ALA A 501 -11.93 3.23 -4.85
N VAL A 502 -11.19 3.13 -3.75
CA VAL A 502 -10.65 4.31 -3.05
C VAL A 502 -9.30 4.69 -3.63
N GLU A 503 -8.29 3.83 -3.47
CA GLU A 503 -6.89 4.18 -3.75
C GLU A 503 -6.56 4.25 -5.24
N ASP A 504 -7.20 3.40 -6.06
CA ASP A 504 -6.98 3.34 -7.51
C ASP A 504 -8.14 3.94 -8.32
N THR A 505 -9.06 4.67 -7.69
CA THR A 505 -10.13 5.37 -8.40
C THR A 505 -10.43 6.74 -7.81
N VAL A 506 -10.94 6.81 -6.57
CA VAL A 506 -11.36 8.08 -5.95
C VAL A 506 -10.18 9.05 -5.79
N PHE A 507 -9.00 8.57 -5.42
CA PHE A 507 -7.79 9.38 -5.29
C PHE A 507 -7.33 10.03 -6.60
N TYR A 508 -7.83 9.55 -7.73
CA TYR A 508 -7.60 10.13 -9.06
C TYR A 508 -8.82 10.87 -9.63
N ARG A 509 -9.89 11.01 -8.82
CA ARG A 509 -11.12 11.76 -9.19
C ARG A 509 -11.33 12.99 -8.35
N GLN A 510 -11.07 12.88 -7.06
CA GLN A 510 -11.35 13.93 -6.08
C GLN A 510 -10.08 14.27 -5.32
N ALA A 511 -9.58 15.49 -5.52
CA ALA A 511 -8.33 15.94 -4.94
C ALA A 511 -8.38 17.42 -4.53
N PRO A 512 -9.18 17.79 -3.53
CA PRO A 512 -9.10 19.11 -2.92
C PRO A 512 -7.68 19.43 -2.47
N LEU A 513 -6.97 18.43 -1.92
CA LEU A 513 -5.55 18.46 -1.62
C LEU A 513 -4.93 17.08 -1.83
N LEU A 514 -4.02 16.95 -2.80
CA LEU A 514 -3.44 15.67 -3.20
C LEU A 514 -2.59 14.98 -2.13
N SER A 515 -2.02 15.71 -1.17
CA SER A 515 -1.26 15.12 -0.08
C SER A 515 -2.12 14.28 0.90
N CYS A 516 -3.45 14.45 0.85
CA CYS A 516 -4.38 13.63 1.62
C CYS A 516 -4.75 12.30 0.91
N ASN A 517 -4.42 12.16 -0.40
CA ASN A 517 -4.73 10.99 -1.20
C ASN A 517 -3.53 10.04 -1.21
N GLU A 518 -3.39 9.24 -0.15
CA GLU A 518 -2.28 8.31 0.03
C GLU A 518 -2.78 6.95 0.54
N VAL A 519 -2.03 5.87 0.26
CA VAL A 519 -2.35 4.53 0.75
C VAL A 519 -2.53 4.55 2.27
N GLY A 520 -3.61 3.96 2.74
CA GLY A 520 -3.99 3.97 4.15
C GLY A 520 -4.74 5.21 4.62
N SER A 521 -4.91 6.23 3.76
CA SER A 521 -5.73 7.40 4.06
C SER A 521 -7.14 7.26 3.49
N GLU A 522 -8.13 7.88 4.13
CA GLU A 522 -9.47 7.97 3.57
C GLU A 522 -9.66 9.27 2.79
N PRO A 523 -10.45 9.25 1.69
CA PRO A 523 -10.81 10.47 0.98
C PRO A 523 -11.46 11.48 1.93
N GLY A 524 -10.91 12.69 2.00
CA GLY A 524 -11.40 13.69 2.94
C GLY A 524 -11.11 13.39 4.41
N ALA A 525 -10.09 12.55 4.70
CA ALA A 525 -9.68 12.16 6.04
C ALA A 525 -9.63 13.33 7.01
N PRO A 526 -10.06 13.15 8.26
CA PRO A 526 -9.93 14.16 9.28
C PRO A 526 -8.45 14.47 9.54
N THR A 527 -8.14 15.73 9.73
CA THR A 527 -6.86 16.11 10.33
C THR A 527 -6.79 15.57 11.76
N LEU A 528 -5.58 15.21 12.21
CA LEU A 528 -5.38 14.63 13.53
C LEU A 528 -4.89 15.72 14.49
N SER A 529 -5.54 15.86 15.64
CA SER A 529 -5.04 16.74 16.69
C SER A 529 -3.80 16.17 17.37
N PRO A 530 -2.92 17.00 17.97
CA PRO A 530 -1.82 16.51 18.80
C PRO A 530 -2.24 15.48 19.85
N ALA A 531 -3.37 15.70 20.53
CA ALA A 531 -3.90 14.76 21.52
C ALA A 531 -4.30 13.40 20.92
N ALA A 532 -4.91 13.39 19.75
CA ALA A 532 -5.27 12.16 19.05
C ALA A 532 -4.02 11.40 18.56
N PHE A 533 -2.99 12.10 18.06
CA PHE A 533 -1.71 11.51 17.69
C PHE A 533 -0.99 10.91 18.90
N HIS A 534 -0.98 11.60 20.04
CA HIS A 534 -0.43 11.04 21.29
C HIS A 534 -1.14 9.76 21.70
N LYS A 535 -2.48 9.73 21.59
CA LYS A 535 -3.26 8.51 21.87
C LYS A 535 -2.86 7.37 20.95
N ALA A 536 -2.75 7.62 19.63
CA ALA A 536 -2.32 6.59 18.67
C ALA A 536 -0.93 6.04 19.00
N CYS A 537 0.02 6.90 19.38
CA CYS A 537 1.36 6.47 19.82
C CYS A 537 1.33 5.63 21.10
N ILE A 538 0.49 5.98 22.08
CA ILE A 538 0.31 5.20 23.32
C ILE A 538 -0.32 3.83 23.00
N ASP A 539 -1.34 3.79 22.15
CA ASP A 539 -1.99 2.56 21.72
C ASP A 539 -1.01 1.64 20.97
N ARG A 540 -0.21 2.19 20.04
CA ARG A 540 0.85 1.45 19.31
C ARG A 540 1.91 0.90 20.27
N ARG A 541 2.37 1.70 21.23
CA ARG A 541 3.32 1.25 22.26
C ARG A 541 2.79 0.07 23.07
N ARG A 542 1.48 0.04 23.33
CA ARG A 542 0.83 -1.00 24.14
C ARG A 542 0.63 -2.30 23.37
N HIS A 543 0.15 -2.23 22.10
CA HIS A 543 -0.32 -3.39 21.38
C HIS A 543 0.70 -3.92 20.35
N HIS A 544 1.38 -3.03 19.63
CA HIS A 544 2.30 -3.41 18.53
C HIS A 544 3.58 -2.55 18.53
N PRO A 545 4.39 -2.62 19.60
CA PRO A 545 5.59 -1.76 19.75
C PRO A 545 6.69 -2.05 18.73
N MET A 546 6.59 -3.15 17.98
CA MET A 546 7.54 -3.57 16.96
C MET A 546 6.98 -3.45 15.51
N GLY A 547 5.81 -2.85 15.33
CA GLY A 547 5.28 -2.51 14.01
C GLY A 547 6.17 -1.50 13.29
N LEU A 548 6.13 -1.49 11.95
CA LEU A 548 6.93 -0.54 11.18
C LEU A 548 6.32 0.88 11.25
N LEU A 549 7.18 1.87 11.12
CA LEU A 549 6.83 3.27 10.96
C LEU A 549 7.28 3.71 9.57
N ALA A 550 6.37 3.69 8.60
CA ALA A 550 6.67 4.08 7.23
C ALA A 550 6.27 5.53 6.95
N THR A 551 7.07 6.24 6.16
CA THR A 551 6.71 7.50 5.51
C THR A 551 6.75 7.37 3.99
N ALA A 552 7.42 6.35 3.48
CA ALA A 552 7.50 5.99 2.07
C ALA A 552 7.50 4.48 1.93
N THR A 553 6.90 3.97 0.85
CA THR A 553 6.91 2.55 0.47
C THR A 553 7.06 2.42 -1.05
N HIS A 554 7.12 1.20 -1.56
CA HIS A 554 7.11 0.97 -3.00
C HIS A 554 5.72 1.21 -3.66
N ASP A 555 4.66 1.42 -2.86
CA ASP A 555 3.27 1.60 -3.32
C ASP A 555 2.69 2.98 -2.99
N HIS A 556 3.46 3.88 -2.36
CA HIS A 556 2.97 5.22 -2.06
C HIS A 556 2.53 5.96 -3.33
N LYS A 557 1.50 6.79 -3.20
CA LYS A 557 1.00 7.60 -4.32
C LYS A 557 1.89 8.80 -4.60
N ARG A 558 2.55 9.34 -3.57
CA ARG A 558 3.50 10.48 -3.63
C ARG A 558 4.59 10.32 -2.60
N GLY A 559 5.81 10.72 -2.97
CA GLY A 559 6.95 10.73 -2.05
C GLY A 559 6.67 11.53 -0.77
N PRO A 560 7.31 11.17 0.35
CA PRO A 560 7.04 11.76 1.65
C PRO A 560 7.23 13.28 1.65
N ASP A 561 8.24 13.79 0.97
CA ASP A 561 8.53 15.22 0.94
C ASP A 561 7.65 15.98 -0.05
N THR A 562 7.12 15.32 -1.08
CA THR A 562 6.03 15.83 -1.92
C THR A 562 4.78 16.07 -1.09
N ARG A 563 4.39 15.11 -0.23
CA ARG A 563 3.22 15.28 0.65
C ARG A 563 3.42 16.41 1.65
N MET A 564 4.57 16.50 2.29
CA MET A 564 4.90 17.56 3.25
C MET A 564 4.90 18.95 2.63
N ARG A 565 5.34 19.06 1.38
CA ARG A 565 5.28 20.32 0.62
C ARG A 565 3.84 20.70 0.30
N LEU A 566 3.04 19.78 -0.21
CA LEU A 566 1.63 20.03 -0.53
C LEU A 566 0.79 20.32 0.73
N ALA A 567 1.13 19.73 1.88
CA ALA A 567 0.45 19.97 3.15
C ALA A 567 0.42 21.46 3.53
N VAL A 568 1.46 22.23 3.16
CA VAL A 568 1.53 23.69 3.41
C VAL A 568 0.34 24.43 2.75
N LEU A 569 -0.19 23.93 1.63
CA LEU A 569 -1.35 24.56 0.98
C LEU A 569 -2.59 24.56 1.88
N SER A 570 -2.67 23.68 2.88
CA SER A 570 -3.75 23.69 3.87
C SER A 570 -3.68 24.88 4.82
N GLU A 571 -2.48 25.45 5.02
CA GLU A 571 -2.25 26.61 5.89
C GLU A 571 -2.49 27.96 5.17
N MET A 572 -2.43 27.97 3.83
CA MET A 572 -2.47 29.20 3.00
C MET A 572 -3.58 29.16 1.92
N VAL A 573 -4.74 28.64 2.24
CA VAL A 573 -5.82 28.37 1.24
C VAL A 573 -6.24 29.58 0.44
N GLU A 574 -6.29 30.78 1.04
CA GLU A 574 -6.66 32.01 0.34
C GLU A 574 -5.62 32.39 -0.74
N GLU A 575 -4.33 32.25 -0.43
CA GLU A 575 -3.25 32.50 -1.38
C GLU A 575 -3.25 31.43 -2.48
N TRP A 576 -3.43 30.16 -2.11
CA TRP A 576 -3.59 29.07 -3.06
C TRP A 576 -4.79 29.29 -4.00
N SER A 577 -5.94 29.68 -3.47
CA SER A 577 -7.13 29.98 -4.28
C SER A 577 -6.87 31.09 -5.30
N ARG A 578 -6.20 32.19 -4.90
CA ARG A 578 -5.83 33.27 -5.81
C ARG A 578 -4.83 32.80 -6.87
N THR A 579 -3.85 32.01 -6.46
CA THR A 579 -2.79 31.49 -7.32
C THR A 579 -3.34 30.56 -8.39
N VAL A 580 -4.12 29.54 -8.01
CA VAL A 580 -4.66 28.58 -8.95
C VAL A 580 -5.62 29.24 -9.96
N LYS A 581 -6.45 30.19 -9.52
CA LYS A 581 -7.32 30.95 -10.41
C LYS A 581 -6.53 31.83 -11.39
N ALA A 582 -5.41 32.37 -10.99
CA ALA A 582 -4.50 33.10 -11.86
C ALA A 582 -3.82 32.18 -12.88
N TRP A 583 -3.35 31.00 -12.45
CA TRP A 583 -2.74 29.99 -13.32
C TRP A 583 -3.72 29.46 -14.36
N ARG A 584 -4.95 29.19 -13.97
CA ARG A 584 -5.99 28.75 -14.91
C ARG A 584 -6.26 29.80 -16.00
N ARG A 585 -6.33 31.09 -15.63
CA ARG A 585 -6.46 32.18 -16.63
C ARG A 585 -5.24 32.28 -17.54
N MET A 586 -4.04 32.16 -16.99
CA MET A 586 -2.78 32.17 -17.71
C MET A 586 -2.71 31.05 -18.77
N ASN A 587 -3.13 29.85 -18.40
CA ASN A 587 -2.96 28.62 -19.19
C ASN A 587 -4.19 28.29 -20.08
N MET A 588 -5.32 29.01 -19.90
CA MET A 588 -6.54 28.79 -20.67
C MET A 588 -6.32 28.83 -22.21
N PRO A 589 -5.43 29.66 -22.79
CA PRO A 589 -5.17 29.63 -24.22
C PRO A 589 -4.57 28.32 -24.75
N SER A 590 -4.00 27.50 -23.87
CA SER A 590 -3.41 26.17 -24.18
C SER A 590 -4.43 25.04 -24.10
N GLN A 591 -5.64 25.28 -23.61
CA GLN A 591 -6.72 24.30 -23.58
C GLN A 591 -7.36 24.15 -24.95
N VAL A 592 -7.87 22.96 -25.24
CA VAL A 592 -8.62 22.67 -26.48
C VAL A 592 -10.03 22.18 -26.14
N SER A 593 -10.98 22.43 -27.06
CA SER A 593 -12.32 21.88 -26.93
C SER A 593 -12.42 20.57 -27.71
N LEU A 594 -12.83 19.49 -27.03
CA LEU A 594 -13.12 18.19 -27.63
C LEU A 594 -14.60 17.90 -27.40
N ASP A 595 -15.38 17.74 -28.44
CA ASP A 595 -16.81 17.40 -28.38
C ASP A 595 -17.64 18.31 -27.46
N GLY A 596 -17.27 19.61 -27.41
CA GLY A 596 -17.94 20.60 -26.56
C GLY A 596 -17.45 20.68 -25.10
N HIS A 597 -16.46 19.89 -24.73
CA HIS A 597 -15.84 19.90 -23.39
C HIS A 597 -14.38 20.37 -23.49
N MET A 598 -13.95 21.12 -22.47
CA MET A 598 -12.54 21.58 -22.40
C MET A 598 -11.62 20.45 -21.95
N ALA A 599 -10.48 20.32 -22.60
CA ALA A 599 -9.38 19.43 -22.23
C ALA A 599 -8.11 20.26 -21.93
N PRO A 600 -7.50 20.07 -20.74
CA PRO A 600 -7.94 19.21 -19.64
C PRO A 600 -9.21 19.70 -18.94
N HIS A 601 -9.97 18.76 -18.34
CA HIS A 601 -11.07 19.10 -17.44
C HIS A 601 -10.52 19.83 -16.20
N PRO A 602 -11.28 20.76 -15.57
CA PRO A 602 -10.80 21.51 -14.41
C PRO A 602 -10.30 20.66 -13.23
N ALA A 603 -10.87 19.48 -13.00
CA ALA A 603 -10.40 18.56 -11.98
C ALA A 603 -9.01 18.00 -12.31
N ASP A 604 -8.79 17.57 -13.56
CA ASP A 604 -7.51 17.04 -14.01
C ASP A 604 -6.42 18.14 -14.04
N GLU A 605 -6.81 19.36 -14.41
CA GLU A 605 -5.95 20.54 -14.37
C GLU A 605 -5.51 20.90 -12.94
N LEU A 606 -6.44 20.86 -11.98
CA LEU A 606 -6.12 21.15 -10.57
C LEU A 606 -5.20 20.10 -9.94
N MET A 607 -5.42 18.83 -10.27
CA MET A 607 -4.51 17.75 -9.86
C MET A 607 -3.12 17.90 -10.49
N LEU A 608 -3.05 18.29 -11.76
CA LEU A 608 -1.78 18.56 -12.44
C LEU A 608 -0.99 19.66 -11.74
N TYR A 609 -1.63 20.80 -11.42
CA TYR A 609 -0.94 21.90 -10.76
C TYR A 609 -0.38 21.50 -9.39
N GLN A 610 -1.12 20.77 -8.58
CA GLN A 610 -0.63 20.26 -7.31
C GLN A 610 0.54 19.27 -7.51
N THR A 611 0.46 18.40 -8.52
CA THR A 611 1.55 17.48 -8.84
C THR A 611 2.81 18.24 -9.25
N LEU A 612 2.70 19.27 -10.08
CA LEU A 612 3.83 20.12 -10.48
C LEU A 612 4.44 20.85 -9.28
N ILE A 613 3.64 21.37 -8.35
CA ILE A 613 4.14 21.95 -7.09
C ILE A 613 4.94 20.90 -6.32
N GLY A 614 4.40 19.69 -6.21
CA GLY A 614 5.00 18.61 -5.44
C GLY A 614 6.38 18.19 -5.93
N VAL A 615 6.58 18.10 -7.24
CA VAL A 615 7.82 17.58 -7.85
C VAL A 615 8.81 18.67 -8.30
N TRP A 616 8.43 19.96 -8.25
CA TRP A 616 9.31 21.04 -8.70
C TRP A 616 10.55 21.16 -7.82
N PRO A 617 11.78 21.23 -8.37
CA PRO A 617 12.99 21.34 -7.57
C PRO A 617 13.03 22.67 -6.78
N ALA A 618 13.36 22.60 -5.51
CA ALA A 618 13.67 23.79 -4.72
C ALA A 618 15.13 24.24 -4.97
N GLY A 619 15.43 25.51 -4.70
CA GLY A 619 16.80 26.03 -4.77
C GLY A 619 17.37 26.23 -6.17
N LEU A 620 16.53 26.26 -7.21
CA LEU A 620 16.95 26.59 -8.57
C LEU A 620 17.54 28.01 -8.61
N ASP A 621 18.52 28.26 -9.52
CA ASP A 621 18.89 29.62 -9.86
C ASP A 621 17.69 30.37 -10.45
N ALA A 622 17.55 31.66 -10.14
CA ALA A 622 16.44 32.48 -10.58
C ALA A 622 16.53 32.85 -12.08
N THR A 623 17.09 31.97 -12.90
CA THR A 623 17.25 32.14 -14.34
C THR A 623 16.22 31.35 -15.13
N ARG A 624 15.83 31.84 -16.29
CA ARG A 624 14.96 31.11 -17.23
C ARG A 624 15.58 29.78 -17.68
N ALA A 625 16.92 29.77 -17.86
CA ALA A 625 17.64 28.57 -18.28
C ALA A 625 17.53 27.46 -17.22
N ALA A 626 17.73 27.75 -15.93
CA ALA A 626 17.59 26.78 -14.85
C ALA A 626 16.16 26.21 -14.77
N ARG A 627 15.15 27.07 -14.87
CA ARG A 627 13.74 26.64 -14.91
C ARG A 627 13.40 25.75 -16.10
N ASN A 628 13.93 26.10 -17.31
CA ASN A 628 13.71 25.28 -18.51
C ASN A 628 14.38 23.90 -18.39
N THR A 629 15.58 23.81 -17.79
CA THR A 629 16.24 22.54 -17.51
C THR A 629 15.38 21.71 -16.55
N ALA A 630 14.96 22.26 -15.43
CA ALA A 630 14.08 21.59 -14.47
C ALA A 630 12.77 21.12 -15.11
N ALA A 631 12.13 21.98 -15.92
CA ALA A 631 10.91 21.62 -16.65
C ALA A 631 11.15 20.42 -17.58
N GLY A 632 12.27 20.39 -18.30
CA GLY A 632 12.63 19.26 -19.20
C GLY A 632 12.85 17.94 -18.44
N GLU A 633 13.42 17.99 -17.25
CA GLU A 633 13.68 16.80 -16.42
C GLU A 633 12.40 16.21 -15.81
N ILE A 634 11.46 17.06 -15.35
CA ILE A 634 10.23 16.57 -14.72
C ILE A 634 9.12 16.22 -15.72
N LEU A 635 9.14 16.79 -16.91
CA LEU A 635 8.07 16.63 -17.90
C LEU A 635 7.74 15.16 -18.22
N PRO A 636 8.72 14.27 -18.51
CA PRO A 636 8.40 12.86 -18.80
C PRO A 636 7.76 12.14 -17.60
N ARG A 637 8.21 12.44 -16.39
CA ARG A 637 7.68 11.86 -15.15
C ARG A 637 6.22 12.27 -14.92
N VAL A 638 5.94 13.56 -15.04
CA VAL A 638 4.59 14.10 -14.86
C VAL A 638 3.67 13.64 -15.98
N ALA A 639 4.14 13.55 -17.22
CA ALA A 639 3.36 13.03 -18.35
C ALA A 639 2.94 11.56 -18.10
N GLY A 640 3.86 10.71 -17.70
CA GLY A 640 3.56 9.31 -17.37
C GLY A 640 2.60 9.18 -16.17
N TRP A 641 2.83 9.94 -15.12
CA TRP A 641 1.90 10.01 -14.00
C TRP A 641 0.50 10.46 -14.41
N TRP A 642 0.42 11.51 -15.24
CA TRP A 642 -0.88 12.08 -15.64
C TRP A 642 -1.68 11.13 -16.50
N GLN A 643 -1.04 10.45 -17.45
CA GLN A 643 -1.69 9.38 -18.22
C GLN A 643 -2.26 8.29 -17.30
N LYS A 644 -1.47 7.82 -16.33
CA LYS A 644 -1.96 6.86 -15.31
C LYS A 644 -3.14 7.45 -14.54
N ALA A 645 -3.05 8.68 -14.06
CA ALA A 645 -4.10 9.34 -13.29
C ALA A 645 -5.42 9.46 -14.07
N LEU A 646 -5.36 9.83 -15.35
CA LEU A 646 -6.53 9.91 -16.25
C LEU A 646 -7.21 8.55 -16.41
N ARG A 647 -6.42 7.47 -16.57
CA ARG A 647 -6.93 6.11 -16.75
C ARG A 647 -7.47 5.52 -15.46
N GLU A 648 -6.79 5.71 -14.32
CA GLU A 648 -7.25 5.26 -13.00
C GLU A 648 -8.51 6.00 -12.55
N GLY A 649 -8.65 7.26 -12.90
CA GLY A 649 -9.89 8.01 -12.64
C GLY A 649 -11.12 7.44 -13.31
N LYS A 650 -11.00 6.71 -14.42
CA LYS A 650 -12.09 5.98 -15.13
C LYS A 650 -13.30 6.86 -15.48
N ARG A 651 -13.07 8.17 -15.69
CA ARG A 651 -14.13 9.13 -16.08
C ARG A 651 -14.01 9.59 -17.51
N ARG A 652 -12.79 10.00 -17.93
CA ARG A 652 -12.50 10.58 -19.26
C ARG A 652 -11.57 9.70 -20.08
N SER A 653 -10.89 8.78 -19.43
CA SER A 653 -10.12 7.69 -20.04
C SER A 653 -10.13 6.51 -19.11
N ASN A 654 -9.73 5.33 -19.54
CA ASN A 654 -9.57 4.14 -18.70
C ASN A 654 -8.58 3.15 -19.34
N TRP A 655 -8.20 2.10 -18.62
CA TRP A 655 -7.24 1.11 -19.09
C TRP A 655 -7.80 0.16 -20.15
N VAL A 656 -9.11 -0.09 -20.13
CA VAL A 656 -9.78 -1.04 -21.06
C VAL A 656 -10.01 -0.42 -22.44
N GLU A 657 -10.38 0.86 -22.43
CA GLU A 657 -10.67 1.63 -23.66
C GLU A 657 -10.19 3.08 -23.48
N PRO A 658 -8.86 3.32 -23.68
CA PRO A 658 -8.29 4.65 -23.51
C PRO A 658 -8.84 5.67 -24.50
N ASP A 659 -9.29 6.83 -24.02
CA ASP A 659 -9.55 7.98 -24.87
C ASP A 659 -8.23 8.66 -25.25
N THR A 660 -7.62 8.16 -26.32
CA THR A 660 -6.33 8.68 -26.80
C THR A 660 -6.40 10.13 -27.28
N GLY A 661 -7.56 10.61 -27.69
CA GLY A 661 -7.80 12.00 -28.07
C GLY A 661 -7.71 12.93 -26.88
N TYR A 662 -8.40 12.59 -25.79
CA TYR A 662 -8.35 13.34 -24.54
C TYR A 662 -6.95 13.30 -23.90
N GLU A 663 -6.32 12.11 -23.84
CA GLU A 663 -4.97 11.96 -23.31
C GLU A 663 -3.95 12.79 -24.09
N ALA A 664 -4.05 12.82 -25.43
CA ALA A 664 -3.17 13.62 -26.28
C ALA A 664 -3.37 15.13 -26.06
N ALA A 665 -4.62 15.58 -25.90
CA ALA A 665 -4.92 16.98 -25.60
C ALA A 665 -4.36 17.42 -24.23
N CYS A 666 -4.49 16.57 -23.22
CA CYS A 666 -3.90 16.79 -21.90
C CYS A 666 -2.37 16.88 -21.99
N LEU A 667 -1.72 15.96 -22.70
CA LEU A 667 -0.27 15.98 -22.88
C LEU A 667 0.19 17.24 -23.61
N ALA A 668 -0.51 17.66 -24.66
CA ALA A 668 -0.21 18.90 -25.40
C ALA A 668 -0.35 20.13 -24.49
N PHE A 669 -1.37 20.17 -23.64
CA PHE A 669 -1.53 21.22 -22.63
C PHE A 669 -0.32 21.27 -21.69
N LEU A 670 0.08 20.13 -21.10
CA LEU A 670 1.25 20.05 -20.23
C LEU A 670 2.52 20.55 -20.92
N GLN A 671 2.76 20.11 -22.15
CA GLN A 671 3.93 20.54 -22.93
C GLN A 671 3.90 22.06 -23.21
N ALA A 672 2.74 22.62 -23.50
CA ALA A 672 2.58 24.06 -23.78
C ALA A 672 2.85 24.91 -22.53
N ILE A 673 2.28 24.54 -21.36
CA ILE A 673 2.46 25.32 -20.13
C ILE A 673 3.87 25.20 -19.56
N MET A 674 4.56 24.08 -19.79
CA MET A 674 5.93 23.84 -19.36
C MET A 674 6.98 24.25 -20.40
N GLY A 675 6.55 24.72 -21.56
CA GLY A 675 7.44 25.12 -22.66
C GLY A 675 8.27 26.36 -22.36
N SER A 676 9.38 26.54 -23.10
CA SER A 676 10.35 27.61 -22.89
C SER A 676 9.76 29.04 -23.04
N ASP A 677 8.67 29.20 -23.78
CA ASP A 677 8.02 30.49 -24.00
C ASP A 677 6.90 30.80 -22.99
N SER A 678 6.54 29.83 -22.18
CA SER A 678 5.53 29.99 -21.14
C SER A 678 6.06 30.77 -19.92
N SER A 679 5.19 31.58 -19.34
CA SER A 679 5.45 32.26 -18.05
C SER A 679 5.05 31.39 -16.84
N PHE A 680 4.42 30.24 -17.07
CA PHE A 680 3.95 29.37 -15.99
C PHE A 680 5.07 28.75 -15.15
N PRO A 681 6.22 28.28 -15.71
CA PRO A 681 7.34 27.77 -14.89
C PRO A 681 7.92 28.79 -13.92
N GLU A 682 7.86 30.11 -14.26
CA GLU A 682 8.28 31.17 -13.34
C GLU A 682 7.27 31.36 -12.21
N ALA A 683 5.97 31.31 -12.52
CA ALA A 683 4.92 31.43 -11.51
C ALA A 683 4.92 30.22 -10.56
N LEU A 684 5.17 29.03 -11.08
CA LEU A 684 5.34 27.79 -10.31
C LEU A 684 6.56 27.88 -9.38
N ASP A 685 7.73 28.26 -9.90
CA ASP A 685 8.97 28.41 -9.12
C ASP A 685 8.80 29.43 -7.98
N ARG A 686 8.08 30.51 -8.22
CA ARG A 686 7.78 31.53 -7.19
C ARG A 686 6.97 30.95 -6.04
N LEU A 687 5.92 30.18 -6.33
CA LEU A 687 5.13 29.53 -5.28
C LEU A 687 5.95 28.49 -4.51
N VAL A 688 6.70 27.64 -5.24
CA VAL A 688 7.53 26.61 -4.58
C VAL A 688 8.56 27.24 -3.67
N ARG A 689 9.25 28.32 -4.08
CA ARG A 689 10.16 29.06 -3.19
C ARG A 689 9.46 29.61 -1.95
N ARG A 690 8.25 30.16 -2.12
CA ARG A 690 7.45 30.72 -1.03
C ARG A 690 7.11 29.66 0.04
N ILE A 691 6.78 28.44 -0.37
CA ILE A 691 6.35 27.39 0.57
C ILE A 691 7.51 26.51 1.07
N THR A 692 8.68 26.59 0.45
CA THR A 692 9.83 25.71 0.78
C THR A 692 10.24 25.76 2.26
N PRO A 693 10.28 26.90 2.96
CA PRO A 693 10.64 26.93 4.38
C PRO A 693 9.67 26.11 5.25
N ALA A 694 8.36 26.31 5.11
CA ALA A 694 7.36 25.55 5.84
C ALA A 694 7.34 24.06 5.46
N ALA A 695 7.54 23.76 4.17
CA ALA A 695 7.67 22.39 3.69
C ALA A 695 8.85 21.65 4.34
N MET A 696 9.99 22.35 4.53
CA MET A 696 11.14 21.74 5.18
C MET A 696 10.92 21.52 6.69
N VAL A 697 10.17 22.41 7.36
CA VAL A 697 9.70 22.16 8.74
C VAL A 697 8.91 20.86 8.80
N ASN A 698 7.92 20.68 7.92
CA ASN A 698 7.12 19.45 7.86
C ASN A 698 7.98 18.22 7.54
N THR A 699 8.94 18.33 6.60
CA THR A 699 9.88 17.26 6.27
C THR A 699 10.70 16.80 7.47
N LEU A 700 11.27 17.74 8.25
CA LEU A 700 12.04 17.39 9.45
C LEU A 700 11.13 16.88 10.57
N ALA A 701 9.92 17.43 10.72
CA ALA A 701 8.94 16.96 11.69
C ALA A 701 8.56 15.50 11.43
N GLN A 702 8.16 15.15 10.18
CA GLN A 702 7.84 13.76 9.85
C GLN A 702 9.03 12.81 10.04
N THR A 703 10.25 13.26 9.69
CA THR A 703 11.48 12.47 9.84
C THR A 703 11.76 12.16 11.31
N VAL A 704 11.71 13.17 12.18
CA VAL A 704 11.95 12.99 13.63
C VAL A 704 10.87 12.12 14.25
N LEU A 705 9.59 12.33 13.90
CA LEU A 705 8.49 11.51 14.40
C LEU A 705 8.63 10.03 13.98
N GLN A 706 8.96 9.77 12.72
CA GLN A 706 9.23 8.42 12.23
C GLN A 706 10.32 7.72 13.06
N LEU A 707 11.39 8.46 13.38
CA LEU A 707 12.56 7.91 14.05
C LEU A 707 12.43 7.83 15.57
N THR A 708 11.45 8.49 16.19
CA THR A 708 11.34 8.59 17.65
C THR A 708 10.04 8.06 18.25
N CYS A 709 8.96 7.95 17.47
CA CYS A 709 7.71 7.33 17.93
C CYS A 709 7.89 5.83 18.22
N PRO A 710 6.94 5.21 18.99
CA PRO A 710 6.94 3.77 19.22
C PRO A 710 6.80 2.99 17.93
N GLY A 711 7.73 2.09 17.65
CA GLY A 711 7.82 1.29 16.42
C GLY A 711 9.23 1.19 15.87
N ILE A 712 9.38 0.48 14.76
CA ILE A 712 10.62 0.32 14.01
C ILE A 712 10.55 1.22 12.78
N PRO A 713 11.37 2.27 12.67
CA PRO A 713 11.43 3.10 11.45
C PRO A 713 11.79 2.26 10.23
N ASP A 714 11.00 2.37 9.17
CA ASP A 714 11.33 1.81 7.86
C ASP A 714 11.69 2.93 6.88
N ILE A 715 12.91 2.91 6.40
CA ILE A 715 13.41 3.86 5.41
C ILE A 715 13.32 3.20 4.04
N TYR A 716 12.45 3.73 3.18
CA TYR A 716 12.42 3.31 1.80
C TYR A 716 13.67 3.83 1.08
N ARG A 717 14.31 3.00 0.26
CA ARG A 717 15.57 3.33 -0.45
C ARG A 717 15.49 4.71 -1.14
N GLY A 718 16.43 5.59 -0.87
CA GLY A 718 16.50 6.94 -1.45
C GLY A 718 15.72 7.99 -0.68
N SER A 719 14.85 7.61 0.29
CA SER A 719 14.08 8.58 1.09
C SER A 719 14.87 9.16 2.27
N GLU A 720 16.11 8.77 2.46
CA GLU A 720 17.04 9.40 3.40
C GLU A 720 17.45 10.82 3.01
N VAL A 721 17.16 11.22 1.77
CA VAL A 721 17.18 12.59 1.27
C VAL A 721 15.77 13.01 0.86
N LEU A 722 15.59 14.20 0.28
CA LEU A 722 14.27 14.64 -0.20
C LEU A 722 13.77 13.72 -1.31
N ASP A 723 12.67 13.03 -1.05
CA ASP A 723 11.99 12.18 -2.02
C ASP A 723 10.75 12.90 -2.57
N LEU A 724 10.88 13.37 -3.81
CA LEU A 724 9.83 14.03 -4.59
C LEU A 724 9.31 13.07 -5.69
N SER A 725 9.20 11.79 -5.39
CA SER A 725 8.66 10.79 -6.31
C SER A 725 7.14 10.89 -6.44
N LEU A 726 6.64 10.33 -7.52
CA LEU A 726 5.25 10.06 -7.81
C LEU A 726 4.97 8.55 -7.60
N VAL A 727 3.74 8.11 -7.86
CA VAL A 727 3.37 6.70 -7.80
C VAL A 727 4.21 5.86 -8.78
N ASP A 728 4.20 4.56 -8.59
CA ASP A 728 4.86 3.62 -9.48
C ASP A 728 4.54 3.88 -10.98
N PRO A 729 5.52 3.74 -11.87
CA PRO A 729 6.89 3.27 -11.65
C PRO A 729 7.88 4.35 -11.16
N ASP A 730 7.48 5.60 -10.96
CA ASP A 730 8.38 6.72 -10.64
C ASP A 730 9.08 6.54 -9.28
N ASN A 731 8.38 6.03 -8.26
CA ASN A 731 8.94 5.72 -6.93
C ASN A 731 9.89 4.49 -6.92
N ARG A 732 10.04 3.81 -8.06
CA ARG A 732 10.94 2.66 -8.23
C ARG A 732 12.14 2.96 -9.14
N ARG A 733 12.37 4.22 -9.46
CA ARG A 733 13.55 4.68 -10.22
C ARG A 733 14.85 4.30 -9.52
N PRO A 734 15.96 4.11 -10.27
CA PRO A 734 17.29 3.88 -9.66
C PRO A 734 17.69 4.98 -8.68
N VAL A 735 18.37 4.60 -7.61
CA VAL A 735 18.90 5.51 -6.57
C VAL A 735 20.38 5.71 -6.78
N ASP A 736 20.87 6.95 -6.69
CA ASP A 736 22.30 7.27 -6.72
C ASP A 736 22.92 7.05 -5.32
N HIS A 737 23.20 5.79 -5.01
CA HIS A 737 23.80 5.40 -3.74
C HIS A 737 25.20 5.99 -3.50
N ALA A 738 25.95 6.29 -4.57
CA ALA A 738 27.27 6.91 -4.43
C ALA A 738 27.14 8.34 -3.89
N ARG A 739 26.18 9.11 -4.41
CA ARG A 739 25.85 10.44 -3.90
C ARG A 739 25.40 10.37 -2.44
N LEU A 740 24.51 9.45 -2.08
CA LEU A 740 24.02 9.29 -0.71
C LEU A 740 25.15 8.97 0.28
N ALA A 741 26.06 8.07 -0.11
CA ALA A 741 27.23 7.72 0.70
C ALA A 741 28.19 8.91 0.84
N GLY A 742 28.34 9.73 -0.20
CA GLY A 742 29.12 10.97 -0.17
C GLY A 742 28.56 12.02 0.79
N LEU A 743 27.25 12.23 0.78
CA LEU A 743 26.57 13.14 1.70
C LEU A 743 26.75 12.69 3.16
N LEU A 744 26.58 11.40 3.46
CA LEU A 744 26.78 10.85 4.79
C LEU A 744 28.24 11.03 5.27
N ALA A 745 29.20 10.81 4.39
CA ALA A 745 30.62 10.95 4.71
C ALA A 745 31.07 12.41 4.94
N ALA A 746 30.29 13.39 4.48
CA ALA A 746 30.57 14.81 4.69
C ALA A 746 30.26 15.26 6.12
N GLU A 747 29.57 14.45 6.94
CA GLU A 747 29.22 14.73 8.35
C GLU A 747 28.62 16.13 8.54
N THR A 748 27.71 16.52 7.66
CA THR A 748 27.13 17.85 7.61
C THR A 748 26.41 18.19 8.92
N GLU A 749 26.57 19.45 9.37
CA GLU A 749 25.82 19.99 10.50
C GLU A 749 24.41 20.36 10.03
N PRO A 750 23.32 19.75 10.60
CA PRO A 750 21.96 19.90 10.07
C PRO A 750 21.47 21.34 10.03
N ALA A 751 21.76 22.15 11.07
CA ALA A 751 21.29 23.52 11.15
C ALA A 751 21.96 24.41 10.06
N ALA A 752 23.24 24.23 9.80
CA ALA A 752 23.94 24.98 8.75
C ALA A 752 23.43 24.60 7.34
N ALA A 753 23.04 23.35 7.14
CA ALA A 753 22.50 22.90 5.86
C ALA A 753 21.06 23.39 5.58
N LEU A 754 20.36 23.95 6.57
CA LEU A 754 19.05 24.55 6.34
C LEU A 754 19.10 25.95 5.71
N ASP A 755 20.25 26.62 5.73
CA ASP A 755 20.41 27.97 5.19
C ASP A 755 20.20 28.03 3.66
N SER A 756 20.36 26.87 2.98
CA SER A 756 20.21 26.77 1.54
C SER A 756 19.32 25.60 1.13
N PRO A 757 18.27 25.83 0.33
CA PRO A 757 17.45 24.74 -0.21
C PRO A 757 18.22 23.67 -1.00
N ARG A 758 19.42 23.96 -1.48
CA ARG A 758 20.30 23.00 -2.16
C ARG A 758 20.91 21.97 -1.23
N ASP A 759 21.01 22.31 0.07
CA ASP A 759 21.64 21.50 1.08
C ASP A 759 20.61 20.76 1.97
N HIS A 760 19.31 20.93 1.70
CA HIS A 760 18.23 20.28 2.45
C HIS A 760 18.32 18.74 2.44
N ASP A 761 18.85 18.14 1.37
CA ASP A 761 19.15 16.70 1.32
C ASP A 761 20.14 16.28 2.41
N ALA A 762 21.23 17.07 2.56
CA ALA A 762 22.24 16.83 3.57
C ALA A 762 21.69 17.07 4.99
N ALA A 763 20.83 18.08 5.17
CA ALA A 763 20.16 18.34 6.44
C ALA A 763 19.29 17.16 6.89
N LYS A 764 18.44 16.64 6.01
CA LYS A 764 17.54 15.50 6.29
C LYS A 764 18.35 14.25 6.63
N GLN A 765 19.34 13.90 5.79
CA GLN A 765 20.18 12.71 6.01
C GLN A 765 20.98 12.80 7.32
N ALA A 766 21.52 13.97 7.66
CA ALA A 766 22.25 14.18 8.91
C ALA A 766 21.35 14.01 10.14
N VAL A 767 20.09 14.50 10.09
CA VAL A 767 19.09 14.27 11.15
C VAL A 767 18.81 12.77 11.29
N ILE A 768 18.59 12.06 10.20
CA ILE A 768 18.37 10.60 10.21
C ILE A 768 19.56 9.88 10.85
N ALA A 769 20.77 10.15 10.40
CA ALA A 769 21.97 9.48 10.89
C ALA A 769 22.18 9.70 12.41
N ARG A 770 22.00 10.93 12.91
CA ARG A 770 22.17 11.25 14.34
C ARG A 770 21.13 10.55 15.22
N ILE A 771 19.86 10.52 14.80
CA ILE A 771 18.80 9.84 15.58
C ILE A 771 18.95 8.32 15.50
N LEU A 772 19.34 7.76 14.34
CA LEU A 772 19.60 6.32 14.24
C LEU A 772 20.82 5.90 15.07
N ALA A 773 21.86 6.75 15.18
CA ALA A 773 22.98 6.51 16.09
C ALA A 773 22.52 6.51 17.55
N LEU A 774 21.64 7.44 17.96
CA LEU A 774 21.02 7.43 19.27
C LEU A 774 20.23 6.13 19.54
N ARG A 775 19.40 5.70 18.58
CA ARG A 775 18.66 4.43 18.67
C ARG A 775 19.59 3.20 18.75
N ALA A 776 20.75 3.25 18.11
CA ALA A 776 21.75 2.20 18.20
C ALA A 776 22.43 2.17 19.58
N GLY A 777 22.64 3.33 20.20
CA GLY A 777 23.23 3.47 21.54
C GLY A 777 22.31 3.01 22.67
N ASP A 778 21.00 3.26 22.57
CA ASP A 778 19.98 2.79 23.53
C ASP A 778 18.74 2.24 22.80
N PRO A 779 18.78 1.02 22.29
CA PRO A 779 17.63 0.42 21.63
C PRO A 779 16.39 0.27 22.53
N ALA A 780 16.61 -0.02 23.82
CA ALA A 780 15.55 -0.25 24.77
C ALA A 780 14.67 0.98 24.98
N LEU A 781 15.27 2.17 24.96
CA LEU A 781 14.55 3.44 25.11
C LEU A 781 13.48 3.61 24.02
N PHE A 782 13.74 3.20 22.80
CA PHE A 782 12.83 3.39 21.67
C PHE A 782 11.92 2.19 21.38
N LEU A 783 12.36 0.96 21.67
CA LEU A 783 11.57 -0.25 21.42
C LEU A 783 10.63 -0.56 22.58
N THR A 784 11.11 -0.46 23.81
CA THR A 784 10.37 -0.85 25.04
C THR A 784 10.09 0.31 26.00
N GLY A 785 10.73 1.47 25.81
CA GLY A 785 10.49 2.67 26.60
C GLY A 785 9.07 3.19 26.47
N ASP A 786 8.56 3.82 27.52
CA ASP A 786 7.23 4.41 27.50
C ASP A 786 7.19 5.71 26.68
N TYR A 787 5.99 6.02 26.18
CA TYR A 787 5.68 7.25 25.47
C TYR A 787 4.91 8.18 26.40
N LEU A 788 5.49 9.33 26.73
CA LEU A 788 4.91 10.30 27.66
C LEU A 788 4.62 11.61 26.90
N PRO A 789 3.38 11.98 26.63
CA PRO A 789 3.03 13.29 26.12
C PRO A 789 3.49 14.39 27.07
N LEU A 790 4.02 15.50 26.55
CA LEU A 790 4.34 16.68 27.33
C LEU A 790 3.33 17.79 27.02
N THR A 791 2.88 18.48 28.07
CA THR A 791 1.88 19.53 27.94
C THR A 791 2.51 20.80 27.37
N VAL A 792 1.90 21.32 26.31
CA VAL A 792 2.25 22.61 25.71
C VAL A 792 1.11 23.59 25.96
N THR A 793 1.43 24.79 26.41
CA THR A 793 0.46 25.86 26.71
C THR A 793 0.91 27.20 26.11
N GLY A 794 -0.05 28.05 25.80
CA GLY A 794 0.22 29.39 25.25
C GLY A 794 -0.30 29.58 23.82
N PRO A 795 -0.06 30.73 23.21
CA PRO A 795 -0.67 31.14 21.95
C PRO A 795 -0.29 30.26 20.75
N ALA A 796 0.91 29.72 20.73
CA ALA A 796 1.41 28.87 19.65
C ALA A 796 1.45 27.38 20.04
N ALA A 797 0.64 26.94 21.01
CA ALA A 797 0.63 25.54 21.47
C ALA A 797 0.27 24.56 20.35
N ASP A 798 -0.64 24.92 19.45
CA ASP A 798 -1.03 24.07 18.30
C ASP A 798 0.08 23.92 17.24
N HIS A 799 1.13 24.71 17.32
CA HIS A 799 2.26 24.67 16.41
C HIS A 799 3.42 23.79 16.92
N LEU A 800 3.26 23.11 18.04
CA LEU A 800 4.26 22.22 18.65
C LEU A 800 3.63 20.87 19.03
N LEU A 801 4.32 19.78 18.67
CA LEU A 801 4.12 18.47 19.29
C LEU A 801 5.31 18.18 20.21
N ALA A 802 5.04 17.76 21.47
CA ALA A 802 6.08 17.49 22.45
C ALA A 802 5.79 16.19 23.20
N PHE A 803 6.81 15.34 23.35
CA PHE A 803 6.72 14.11 24.15
C PHE A 803 8.09 13.67 24.65
N ALA A 804 8.10 12.71 25.57
CA ALA A 804 9.31 12.02 25.99
C ALA A 804 9.20 10.51 25.75
N ARG A 805 10.34 9.90 25.42
CA ARG A 805 10.56 8.46 25.54
C ARG A 805 11.27 8.22 26.86
N VAL A 806 10.79 7.27 27.67
CA VAL A 806 11.32 7.03 29.01
C VAL A 806 11.60 5.55 29.21
N SER A 807 12.82 5.20 29.60
CA SER A 807 13.19 3.80 29.82
C SER A 807 12.44 3.22 31.03
N THR A 808 11.93 2.00 30.86
CA THR A 808 11.28 1.22 31.95
C THR A 808 12.24 0.29 32.69
N ALA A 809 13.48 0.16 32.20
CA ALA A 809 14.44 -0.85 32.66
C ALA A 809 15.20 -0.51 33.95
N THR A 810 15.16 0.73 34.44
CA THR A 810 15.91 1.21 35.61
C THR A 810 15.01 1.86 36.64
N ALA A 811 14.98 1.28 37.82
CA ALA A 811 14.40 1.94 39.00
C ALA A 811 15.41 2.98 39.53
N GLY A 812 15.31 4.21 39.10
CA GLY A 812 16.15 5.32 39.54
C GLY A 812 15.39 6.64 39.61
N ALA A 813 15.94 7.60 40.32
CA ALA A 813 15.32 8.93 40.44
C ALA A 813 15.25 9.69 39.10
N GLN A 814 16.12 9.35 38.14
CA GLN A 814 16.11 9.85 36.74
C GLN A 814 16.34 8.68 35.79
N PRO A 815 15.29 8.11 35.19
CA PRO A 815 15.44 7.08 34.17
C PRO A 815 16.07 7.65 32.89
N PRO A 816 16.81 6.85 32.10
CA PRO A 816 17.21 7.24 30.76
C PRO A 816 15.99 7.69 29.95
N HIS A 817 16.10 8.86 29.31
CA HIS A 817 15.00 9.43 28.56
C HIS A 817 15.49 10.27 27.36
N ALA A 818 14.59 10.45 26.41
CA ALA A 818 14.74 11.41 25.33
C ALA A 818 13.50 12.31 25.27
N ILE A 819 13.69 13.62 25.19
CA ILE A 819 12.63 14.63 24.99
C ILE A 819 12.64 15.05 23.52
N ILE A 820 11.49 14.99 22.89
CA ILE A 820 11.31 15.26 21.47
C ILE A 820 10.33 16.43 21.29
N LEU A 821 10.75 17.43 20.52
CA LEU A 821 9.95 18.58 20.14
C LEU A 821 9.94 18.68 18.62
N VAL A 822 8.76 18.83 18.01
CA VAL A 822 8.63 19.03 16.57
C VAL A 822 7.66 20.18 16.28
N SER A 823 8.10 21.15 15.48
CA SER A 823 7.25 22.23 14.98
C SER A 823 6.30 21.68 13.89
N ARG A 824 5.11 22.22 13.82
CA ARG A 824 4.10 21.92 12.79
C ARG A 824 3.32 23.19 12.43
N LEU A 825 2.65 23.18 11.26
CA LEU A 825 1.82 24.28 10.77
C LEU A 825 2.56 25.63 10.81
N ALA A 826 3.76 25.65 10.24
CA ALA A 826 4.70 26.76 10.43
C ALA A 826 4.52 27.91 9.45
N ASP A 827 3.74 27.76 8.37
CA ASP A 827 3.67 28.74 7.28
C ASP A 827 3.26 30.14 7.75
N ARG A 828 2.29 30.23 8.66
CA ARG A 828 1.80 31.50 9.20
C ARG A 828 2.76 32.20 10.17
N LEU A 829 3.70 31.44 10.73
CA LEU A 829 4.64 31.93 11.75
C LEU A 829 6.03 32.22 11.17
N ILE A 830 6.33 31.73 9.98
CA ILE A 830 7.58 32.02 9.28
C ILE A 830 7.40 33.28 8.42
N PRO A 831 8.24 34.32 8.58
CA PRO A 831 8.20 35.49 7.70
C PRO A 831 8.48 35.12 6.25
N GLU A 832 7.94 35.88 5.30
CA GLU A 832 8.23 35.68 3.88
C GLU A 832 9.74 35.74 3.61
N GLY A 833 10.28 34.71 2.95
CA GLY A 833 11.72 34.57 2.72
C GLY A 833 12.54 34.21 3.96
N GLY A 834 11.88 33.83 5.06
CA GLY A 834 12.54 33.39 6.31
C GLY A 834 13.16 31.98 6.17
N ALA A 835 14.02 31.64 7.11
CA ALA A 835 14.57 30.29 7.25
C ALA A 835 13.48 29.26 7.60
N PRO A 836 13.69 27.95 7.40
CA PRO A 836 12.75 26.90 7.79
C PRO A 836 12.71 26.68 9.32
N LEU A 837 12.37 27.73 10.03
CA LEU A 837 12.33 27.81 11.49
C LEU A 837 11.32 28.87 11.92
N ILE A 838 10.45 28.55 12.87
CA ILE A 838 9.59 29.55 13.52
C ILE A 838 10.48 30.44 14.38
N PRO A 839 10.53 31.77 14.14
CA PRO A 839 11.37 32.67 14.92
C PRO A 839 10.86 32.78 16.35
N ALA A 840 11.72 33.24 17.25
CA ALA A 840 11.41 33.33 18.69
C ALA A 840 10.12 34.12 18.99
N GLU A 841 9.87 35.17 18.22
CA GLU A 841 8.65 36.02 18.34
C GLU A 841 7.39 35.25 17.95
N GLY A 842 7.48 34.29 17.03
CA GLY A 842 6.37 33.43 16.59
C GLY A 842 5.90 32.48 17.70
N TRP A 843 6.75 32.12 18.62
CA TRP A 843 6.40 31.31 19.78
C TRP A 843 5.68 32.10 20.89
N ALA A 844 5.82 33.42 20.93
CA ALA A 844 5.25 34.27 21.97
C ALA A 844 5.53 33.70 23.39
N ASP A 845 4.52 33.68 24.27
CA ASP A 845 4.61 33.13 25.63
C ASP A 845 4.28 31.62 25.70
N THR A 846 4.58 30.89 24.65
CA THR A 846 4.31 29.42 24.60
C THR A 846 5.33 28.68 25.48
N LEU A 847 4.81 27.84 26.37
CA LEU A 847 5.57 27.04 27.31
C LEU A 847 5.34 25.54 27.11
N ILE A 848 6.40 24.79 27.40
CA ILE A 848 6.33 23.33 27.58
C ILE A 848 6.51 23.01 29.07
N ASP A 849 5.68 22.14 29.61
CA ASP A 849 5.78 21.67 30.99
C ASP A 849 6.74 20.47 31.06
N ILE A 850 7.83 20.62 31.81
CA ILE A 850 8.85 19.59 32.01
C ILE A 850 8.61 18.94 33.36
N PRO A 851 8.21 17.63 33.40
CA PRO A 851 8.09 16.90 34.66
C PRO A 851 9.42 16.81 35.41
N GLY A 852 9.37 16.84 36.76
CA GLY A 852 10.57 16.80 37.63
C GLY A 852 11.57 15.67 37.29
N PRO A 853 11.11 14.42 37.02
CA PRO A 853 12.03 13.34 36.59
C PRO A 853 12.77 13.57 35.29
N LEU A 854 12.28 14.49 34.44
CA LEU A 854 12.90 14.86 33.18
C LEU A 854 13.70 16.18 33.25
N ALA A 855 13.71 16.84 34.40
CA ALA A 855 14.52 18.02 34.63
C ALA A 855 16.00 17.66 34.80
N GLY A 856 16.91 18.56 34.44
CA GLY A 856 18.36 18.34 34.60
C GLY A 856 19.16 18.81 33.41
N HIS A 857 20.39 18.30 33.30
CA HIS A 857 21.25 18.60 32.16
C HIS A 857 20.94 17.64 30.99
N HIS A 858 20.89 18.21 29.78
CA HIS A 858 20.58 17.47 28.57
C HIS A 858 21.60 17.76 27.47
N HIS A 859 21.80 16.79 26.62
CA HIS A 859 22.55 16.93 25.38
C HIS A 859 21.54 16.93 24.20
N GLU A 860 21.53 17.99 23.41
CA GLU A 860 20.74 18.09 22.19
C GLU A 860 21.49 17.34 21.08
N VAL A 861 20.87 16.27 20.57
CA VAL A 861 21.52 15.26 19.70
C VAL A 861 21.83 15.83 18.30
N LEU A 862 20.97 16.75 17.82
CA LEU A 862 21.07 17.26 16.44
C LEU A 862 22.06 18.41 16.28
N THR A 863 22.30 19.18 17.32
CA THR A 863 23.21 20.34 17.29
C THR A 863 24.44 20.19 18.18
N GLY A 864 24.43 19.22 19.10
CA GLY A 864 25.50 19.00 20.06
C GLY A 864 25.48 19.96 21.27
N GLU A 865 24.44 20.79 21.38
CA GLU A 865 24.33 21.78 22.48
C GLU A 865 24.01 21.10 23.81
N ARG A 866 24.42 21.77 24.90
CA ARG A 866 24.06 21.34 26.26
C ARG A 866 23.05 22.32 26.84
N LEU A 867 21.93 21.76 27.29
CA LEU A 867 20.81 22.53 27.83
C LEU A 867 20.55 22.10 29.29
N ALA A 868 20.13 23.04 30.12
CA ALA A 868 19.68 22.77 31.47
C ALA A 868 18.17 23.01 31.55
N LEU A 869 17.39 21.94 31.67
CA LEU A 869 15.93 22.01 31.79
C LEU A 869 15.55 22.06 33.27
N ARG A 870 14.65 22.97 33.62
CA ARG A 870 14.06 23.09 34.96
C ARG A 870 12.67 22.45 34.94
N GLU A 871 12.27 21.95 36.11
CA GLU A 871 10.89 21.50 36.32
C GLU A 871 9.89 22.64 36.11
N GLY A 872 8.74 22.33 35.48
CA GLY A 872 7.69 23.31 35.19
C GLY A 872 7.79 23.94 33.80
N GLY A 873 7.11 25.05 33.63
CA GLY A 873 6.99 25.75 32.34
C GLY A 873 8.31 26.32 31.82
N LEU A 874 8.72 25.85 30.63
CA LEU A 874 9.93 26.35 29.94
C LEU A 874 9.55 26.97 28.60
N ALA A 875 10.10 28.15 28.28
CA ALA A 875 9.80 28.86 27.04
C ALA A 875 10.29 28.07 25.80
N VAL A 876 9.38 27.79 24.87
CA VAL A 876 9.67 27.07 23.62
C VAL A 876 10.66 27.85 22.76
N SER A 877 10.57 29.19 22.76
CA SER A 877 11.46 30.07 22.02
C SER A 877 12.95 29.93 22.37
N GLY A 878 13.27 29.39 23.56
CA GLY A 878 14.64 29.10 23.98
C GLY A 878 15.16 27.72 23.59
N LEU A 879 14.29 26.84 23.07
CA LEU A 879 14.63 25.46 22.71
C LEU A 879 14.77 25.27 21.20
N LEU A 880 13.86 25.85 20.43
CA LEU A 880 13.80 25.74 18.97
C LEU A 880 14.49 26.95 18.32
N THR A 881 15.81 27.06 18.51
CA THR A 881 16.59 28.25 18.10
C THR A 881 17.37 28.04 16.80
N ARG A 882 17.70 26.77 16.44
CA ARG A 882 18.56 26.45 15.29
C ARG A 882 17.90 25.52 14.31
N LEU A 883 17.02 24.64 14.80
CA LEU A 883 16.29 23.66 14.03
C LEU A 883 14.79 23.72 14.40
N PRO A 884 13.88 23.40 13.48
CA PRO A 884 12.44 23.30 13.79
C PRO A 884 12.09 22.05 14.60
N VAL A 885 13.08 21.25 14.93
CA VAL A 885 12.96 20.00 15.69
C VAL A 885 14.08 19.87 16.70
N VAL A 886 13.83 19.21 17.83
CA VAL A 886 14.81 19.01 18.90
C VAL A 886 14.68 17.58 19.43
N VAL A 887 15.83 16.94 19.67
CA VAL A 887 15.93 15.63 20.33
C VAL A 887 16.97 15.73 21.44
N MET A 888 16.54 15.73 22.69
CA MET A 888 17.41 15.89 23.86
C MET A 888 17.47 14.62 24.68
N THR A 889 18.66 14.22 25.13
CA THR A 889 18.83 13.08 26.06
C THR A 889 19.38 13.59 27.39
N GLY A 890 18.90 13.02 28.51
CA GLY A 890 19.44 13.28 29.83
C GLY A 890 20.92 12.87 29.91
N VAL A 891 21.78 13.71 30.56
CA VAL A 891 23.23 13.48 30.75
C VAL A 891 23.51 12.89 32.13
#